data_b883e0cc299612bd5087696e62fdceff
#
_entry.id   b883e0cc299612bd5087696e62fdceff
#
_cell.length_a   1.000
_cell.length_b   1.000
_cell.length_c   1.000
_cell.angle_alpha   90.00
_cell.angle_beta   90.00
_cell.angle_gamma   90.00
#
_symmetry.space_group_name_H-M   'P 1'
#
loop_
_entity.id
_entity.type
_entity.pdbx_description
1 polymer ?
#
loop_
_entity_poly.entity_id
_entity_poly.type
_entity_poly.pdbx_seq_one_letter_code
_entity_poly.pdbx_strand_id
1 'polypeptide(L)'
;RAQQIVNAILDTPTTTMGVYRAMPQPRITALADIRAIAGRALAYATTEDLNAIVPADLLAAYHYASRHEDSRAGIARTDTKPGLAAPAKAATAAVGVVAALNAMDHNDIDAAGEALRWMVTTSRQRGLQVTATNIGWAKKTSAVLTGVQLAALGPLLKPSDQLRYRIGSALPSYPTTTNPGSASGTHHHLPTMLWPDWSLRLSIPNCHQSQLRPALSAALLLVNSRHTLDDASQLVRSPIDGHSLSRILQLLEKHDRWHSIRAAIVRIADYLADTDIPIDYERRRRIDYAMLLPDKAWAQICRDTGTPGPRSARARIARCFLFGHLSGQPAGTAPWAPDDSAFRTKTADFPGHLTPELAHALHRHAQEFLASQGIDDEPVTWQPTSGVLDGLDLPGTDPAGVDITELHRVMMVGGITLGTAATRSNTSLDTLRYLLEIHPVPRADPEPGAPLPTPYNRAYAKAKAALPRERLADLYGRERMSLRDIAATVDVSRQTIASLARDYGLPLRESGRPARTTIDRDWLYNQYVTKRRALPDIAKDAGMSTANMARWAKKHSIPMRVRGGKSHSSTLAAESIAAAAPELIRPALAGIGGRERLTRFSAAMRYRTLTDAADSLGIDQVTLQNQINRIESELGTKLFIRAERCQPMRLTDDGAQVVATVRACQRRGW
;
A
#
# COMPACT_ATOMS: atom_id res chain seq x y z
N ARG A 1 -34.31 28.69 15.06
CA ARG A 1 -33.49 27.55 15.45
C ARG A 1 -32.14 28.01 16.01
N ALA A 2 -31.33 28.81 15.28
CA ALA A 2 -29.98 29.23 15.74
C ALA A 2 -30.03 29.94 17.11
N GLN A 3 -31.00 30.86 17.31
CA GLN A 3 -31.22 31.54 18.60
C GLN A 3 -31.59 30.56 19.71
N GLN A 4 -32.43 29.56 19.43
CA GLN A 4 -32.82 28.53 20.42
C GLN A 4 -31.59 27.72 20.86
N ILE A 5 -30.69 27.34 19.93
CA ILE A 5 -29.48 26.61 20.24
C ILE A 5 -28.56 27.47 21.11
N VAL A 6 -28.34 28.73 20.73
CA VAL A 6 -27.50 29.65 21.51
C VAL A 6 -28.05 29.84 22.92
N ASN A 7 -29.38 30.03 23.05
CA ASN A 7 -30.02 30.15 24.36
C ASN A 7 -29.83 28.87 25.20
N ALA A 8 -30.05 27.69 24.61
CA ALA A 8 -29.83 26.43 25.30
C ALA A 8 -28.37 26.26 25.79
N ILE A 9 -27.38 26.75 25.01
CA ILE A 9 -25.97 26.78 25.44
C ILE A 9 -25.78 27.77 26.59
N LEU A 10 -26.43 28.91 26.56
CA LEU A 10 -26.33 29.93 27.61
C LEU A 10 -26.97 29.52 28.93
N ASP A 11 -28.07 28.75 28.86
CA ASP A 11 -28.86 28.34 30.02
C ASP A 11 -28.21 27.21 30.83
N THR A 12 -27.20 26.55 30.29
CA THR A 12 -26.49 25.42 30.93
C THR A 12 -25.02 25.73 31.16
N PRO A 13 -24.39 25.28 32.27
CA PRO A 13 -22.94 25.45 32.47
C PRO A 13 -22.10 24.65 31.47
N THR A 14 -22.63 23.51 30.98
CA THR A 14 -22.02 22.61 30.04
C THR A 14 -23.01 22.24 28.96
N THR A 15 -22.61 22.29 27.70
CA THR A 15 -23.45 21.90 26.56
C THR A 15 -23.12 20.51 26.02
N THR A 16 -24.16 19.80 25.62
CA THR A 16 -24.13 18.51 24.91
C THR A 16 -24.81 18.59 23.53
N MET A 17 -25.08 19.81 23.07
CA MET A 17 -25.76 20.04 21.78
C MET A 17 -24.86 19.78 20.59
N GLY A 18 -25.41 19.22 19.52
CA GLY A 18 -24.68 19.00 18.27
C GLY A 18 -23.40 18.17 18.47
N VAL A 19 -22.28 18.64 17.94
CA VAL A 19 -20.96 17.97 18.02
C VAL A 19 -20.45 17.74 19.44
N TYR A 20 -21.02 18.44 20.43
CA TYR A 20 -20.60 18.29 21.83
C TYR A 20 -21.28 17.12 22.54
N ARG A 21 -22.16 16.36 21.86
CA ARG A 21 -22.87 15.22 22.45
C ARG A 21 -21.91 14.18 23.06
N ALA A 22 -20.90 13.77 22.30
CA ALA A 22 -19.93 12.78 22.74
C ALA A 22 -18.87 13.35 23.69
N MET A 23 -18.62 14.65 23.65
CA MET A 23 -17.61 15.33 24.45
C MET A 23 -18.16 16.68 24.95
N PRO A 24 -18.90 16.69 26.04
CA PRO A 24 -19.51 17.90 26.62
C PRO A 24 -18.48 19.01 26.85
N GLN A 25 -18.85 20.25 26.51
CA GLN A 25 -17.96 21.40 26.64
C GLN A 25 -18.57 22.48 27.57
N PRO A 26 -17.75 23.18 28.35
CA PRO A 26 -18.19 24.36 29.06
C PRO A 26 -18.81 25.38 28.09
N ARG A 27 -19.92 26.03 28.48
CA ARG A 27 -20.62 27.01 27.63
C ARG A 27 -19.72 28.08 27.05
N ILE A 28 -18.75 28.57 27.83
CA ILE A 28 -17.80 29.60 27.41
C ILE A 28 -16.94 29.10 26.26
N THR A 29 -16.49 27.83 26.32
CA THR A 29 -15.70 27.18 25.29
C THR A 29 -16.52 26.96 24.02
N ALA A 30 -17.75 26.45 24.15
CA ALA A 30 -18.65 26.25 23.01
C ALA A 30 -18.99 27.57 22.31
N LEU A 31 -19.23 28.64 23.06
CA LEU A 31 -19.43 29.98 22.48
C LEU A 31 -18.18 30.54 21.80
N ALA A 32 -16.99 30.22 22.35
CA ALA A 32 -15.72 30.58 21.71
C ALA A 32 -15.53 29.85 20.37
N ASP A 33 -15.92 28.56 20.30
CA ASP A 33 -15.89 27.77 19.07
C ASP A 33 -16.85 28.35 18.00
N ILE A 34 -18.11 28.62 18.38
CA ILE A 34 -19.10 29.26 17.48
C ILE A 34 -18.56 30.59 16.97
N ARG A 35 -18.00 31.41 17.85
CA ARG A 35 -17.41 32.72 17.50
C ARG A 35 -16.23 32.57 16.54
N ALA A 36 -15.39 31.58 16.72
CA ALA A 36 -14.24 31.33 15.85
C ALA A 36 -14.67 31.02 14.41
N ILE A 37 -15.65 30.13 14.25
CA ILE A 37 -16.21 29.81 12.93
C ILE A 37 -16.96 31.01 12.34
N ALA A 38 -17.80 31.69 13.14
CA ALA A 38 -18.57 32.85 12.73
C ALA A 38 -17.65 33.95 12.19
N GLY A 39 -16.59 34.29 12.92
CA GLY A 39 -15.61 35.28 12.48
C GLY A 39 -14.92 34.89 11.19
N ARG A 40 -14.61 33.61 11.02
CA ARG A 40 -14.00 33.09 9.79
C ARG A 40 -14.97 33.15 8.61
N ALA A 41 -16.22 32.76 8.79
CA ALA A 41 -17.26 32.85 7.79
C ALA A 41 -17.46 34.30 7.32
N LEU A 42 -17.61 35.25 8.24
CA LEU A 42 -17.80 36.66 7.91
C LEU A 42 -16.59 37.28 7.17
N ALA A 43 -15.37 36.78 7.43
CA ALA A 43 -14.16 37.31 6.78
C ALA A 43 -13.94 36.72 5.37
N TYR A 44 -14.35 35.47 5.13
CA TYR A 44 -13.89 34.74 3.94
C TYR A 44 -15.02 34.10 3.11
N ALA A 45 -16.26 33.97 3.61
CA ALA A 45 -17.36 33.44 2.81
C ALA A 45 -17.62 34.30 1.56
N THR A 46 -17.98 33.64 0.48
CA THR A 46 -18.53 34.30 -0.71
C THR A 46 -20.04 34.54 -0.51
N THR A 47 -20.64 35.35 -1.38
CA THR A 47 -22.10 35.48 -1.39
C THR A 47 -22.79 34.16 -1.68
N GLU A 48 -22.21 33.32 -2.54
CA GLU A 48 -22.71 31.98 -2.88
C GLU A 48 -22.67 31.05 -1.68
N ASP A 49 -21.54 31.03 -0.94
CA ASP A 49 -21.43 30.25 0.30
C ASP A 49 -22.51 30.62 1.31
N LEU A 50 -22.74 31.91 1.52
CA LEU A 50 -23.76 32.41 2.46
C LEU A 50 -25.17 32.11 1.98
N ASN A 51 -25.48 32.25 0.68
CA ASN A 51 -26.78 31.91 0.11
C ASN A 51 -27.15 30.44 0.30
N ALA A 52 -26.17 29.54 0.35
CA ALA A 52 -26.39 28.12 0.54
C ALA A 52 -26.77 27.75 1.98
N ILE A 53 -26.41 28.56 2.99
CA ILE A 53 -26.50 28.18 4.40
C ILE A 53 -27.28 29.14 5.28
N VAL A 54 -27.52 30.37 4.82
CA VAL A 54 -28.20 31.44 5.60
C VAL A 54 -29.54 31.74 4.97
N PRO A 55 -30.63 31.89 5.77
CA PRO A 55 -31.95 32.28 5.28
C PRO A 55 -31.95 33.63 4.53
N ALA A 56 -32.75 33.71 3.47
CA ALA A 56 -32.74 34.85 2.54
C ALA A 56 -33.10 36.19 3.19
N ASP A 57 -34.04 36.20 4.14
CA ASP A 57 -34.45 37.35 4.92
C ASP A 57 -33.32 37.91 5.79
N LEU A 58 -32.58 37.02 6.44
CA LEU A 58 -31.39 37.40 7.22
C LEU A 58 -30.26 37.90 6.33
N LEU A 59 -30.05 37.30 5.16
CA LEU A 59 -29.07 37.80 4.17
C LEU A 59 -29.46 39.18 3.64
N ALA A 60 -30.72 39.43 3.35
CA ALA A 60 -31.18 40.75 2.94
C ALA A 60 -30.89 41.81 4.02
N ALA A 61 -31.16 41.51 5.30
CA ALA A 61 -30.82 42.36 6.42
C ALA A 61 -29.32 42.61 6.57
N TYR A 62 -28.50 41.56 6.34
CA TYR A 62 -27.04 41.65 6.35
C TYR A 62 -26.52 42.54 5.22
N HIS A 63 -27.00 42.38 4.00
CA HIS A 63 -26.58 43.19 2.86
C HIS A 63 -27.04 44.66 3.03
N TYR A 64 -28.24 44.89 3.57
CA TYR A 64 -28.68 46.23 3.90
C TYR A 64 -27.74 46.90 4.92
N ALA A 65 -27.40 46.16 5.98
CA ALA A 65 -26.50 46.63 7.01
C ALA A 65 -25.09 46.92 6.46
N SER A 66 -24.57 46.10 5.54
CA SER A 66 -23.22 46.28 4.94
C SER A 66 -23.15 47.49 4.02
N ARG A 67 -24.16 47.75 3.17
CA ARG A 67 -24.18 48.92 2.25
C ARG A 67 -24.17 50.27 2.97
N HIS A 68 -24.71 50.36 4.18
CA HIS A 68 -24.71 51.57 4.98
C HIS A 68 -23.37 51.87 5.68
N GLU A 69 -22.49 50.87 5.77
CA GLU A 69 -21.11 51.09 6.27
C GLU A 69 -20.16 51.67 5.21
N ASP A 70 -20.27 51.20 3.96
CA ASP A 70 -19.44 51.70 2.87
C ASP A 70 -19.65 53.17 2.56
N SER A 71 -20.85 53.67 2.90
CA SER A 71 -21.21 55.11 2.70
C SER A 71 -20.69 56.04 3.78
N ARG A 72 -20.27 55.55 4.95
CA ARG A 72 -19.83 56.34 6.10
C ARG A 72 -18.35 56.27 6.45
N ALA A 73 -17.64 55.25 5.98
CA ALA A 73 -16.25 55.01 6.29
C ALA A 73 -15.45 54.87 5.00
N GLY A 74 -14.81 55.95 4.55
CA GLY A 74 -13.74 55.96 3.54
C GLY A 74 -12.49 55.22 4.01
N ILE A 75 -12.63 54.21 4.87
CA ILE A 75 -11.56 53.37 5.38
C ILE A 75 -11.83 51.97 4.83
N ALA A 76 -10.96 51.54 3.93
CA ALA A 76 -10.91 50.19 3.43
C ALA A 76 -11.07 49.20 4.60
N ARG A 77 -11.89 48.14 4.38
CA ARG A 77 -11.97 46.95 5.25
C ARG A 77 -10.59 46.31 5.32
N THR A 78 -9.68 46.92 6.05
CA THR A 78 -8.38 46.36 6.35
C THR A 78 -8.48 45.56 7.64
N ASP A 79 -8.35 44.26 7.50
CA ASP A 79 -7.72 43.39 8.50
C ASP A 79 -8.29 43.35 9.91
N THR A 80 -9.62 43.20 10.06
CA THR A 80 -10.08 42.53 11.29
C THR A 80 -9.70 41.06 11.20
N LYS A 81 -8.64 40.70 11.93
CA LYS A 81 -8.25 39.30 12.06
C LYS A 81 -9.49 38.49 12.47
N PRO A 82 -9.84 37.41 11.73
CA PRO A 82 -11.02 36.64 12.03
C PRO A 82 -11.08 36.25 13.50
N GLY A 83 -12.20 36.50 14.16
CA GLY A 83 -12.43 36.14 15.57
C GLY A 83 -11.95 37.13 16.65
N LEU A 84 -11.36 38.28 16.30
CA LEU A 84 -10.86 39.25 17.30
C LEU A 84 -11.88 40.26 17.77
N ALA A 85 -12.87 40.63 16.96
CA ALA A 85 -13.93 41.58 17.33
C ALA A 85 -15.32 40.96 17.15
N ALA A 86 -16.25 41.29 18.03
CA ALA A 86 -17.65 40.98 17.79
C ALA A 86 -18.19 41.94 16.73
N PRO A 87 -19.05 41.46 15.79
CA PRO A 87 -19.71 42.34 14.83
C PRO A 87 -20.54 43.41 15.55
N ALA A 88 -20.44 44.64 15.10
CA ALA A 88 -21.19 45.77 15.69
C ALA A 88 -22.70 45.70 15.41
N LYS A 89 -23.10 45.00 14.34
CA LYS A 89 -24.50 44.90 13.90
C LYS A 89 -25.09 43.52 14.17
N ALA A 90 -26.30 43.46 14.67
CA ALA A 90 -27.00 42.23 14.98
C ALA A 90 -27.19 41.31 13.77
N ALA A 91 -27.50 41.85 12.59
CA ALA A 91 -27.64 41.07 11.35
C ALA A 91 -26.31 40.38 10.96
N THR A 92 -25.18 41.09 11.05
CA THR A 92 -23.85 40.53 10.77
C THR A 92 -23.51 39.44 11.78
N ALA A 93 -23.77 39.67 13.09
CA ALA A 93 -23.54 38.65 14.11
C ALA A 93 -24.41 37.39 13.86
N ALA A 94 -25.70 37.60 13.52
CA ALA A 94 -26.62 36.51 13.25
C ALA A 94 -26.21 35.65 12.06
N VAL A 95 -25.79 36.27 10.95
CA VAL A 95 -25.24 35.53 9.78
C VAL A 95 -24.05 34.68 10.18
N GLY A 96 -23.10 35.23 10.91
CA GLY A 96 -21.92 34.48 11.37
C GLY A 96 -22.32 33.30 12.28
N VAL A 97 -23.23 33.51 13.22
CA VAL A 97 -23.70 32.45 14.13
C VAL A 97 -24.46 31.35 13.37
N VAL A 98 -25.34 31.72 12.42
CA VAL A 98 -26.02 30.73 11.57
C VAL A 98 -25.03 29.91 10.78
N ALA A 99 -24.04 30.54 10.16
CA ALA A 99 -22.99 29.83 9.43
C ALA A 99 -22.19 28.89 10.32
N ALA A 100 -21.89 29.28 11.57
CA ALA A 100 -21.18 28.42 12.52
C ALA A 100 -22.07 27.23 12.96
N LEU A 101 -23.33 27.48 13.28
CA LEU A 101 -24.24 26.43 13.73
C LEU A 101 -24.65 25.47 12.62
N ASN A 102 -24.57 25.89 11.36
CA ASN A 102 -24.73 24.97 10.22
C ASN A 102 -23.75 23.77 10.29
N ALA A 103 -22.54 23.99 10.78
CA ALA A 103 -21.56 22.93 11.02
C ALA A 103 -21.70 22.31 12.42
N MET A 104 -21.80 23.12 13.47
CA MET A 104 -21.69 22.64 14.86
C MET A 104 -22.96 21.96 15.40
N ASP A 105 -24.10 22.08 14.73
CA ASP A 105 -25.37 21.42 15.11
C ASP A 105 -25.51 19.98 14.60
N HIS A 106 -24.43 19.41 14.01
CA HIS A 106 -24.37 18.00 13.64
C HIS A 106 -24.02 17.13 14.86
N ASN A 107 -24.49 15.86 14.85
CA ASN A 107 -24.31 14.96 16.00
C ASN A 107 -22.93 14.33 16.10
N ASP A 108 -22.16 14.37 15.03
CA ASP A 108 -20.80 13.80 14.95
C ASP A 108 -19.84 14.75 14.25
N ILE A 109 -18.55 14.51 14.46
CA ILE A 109 -17.48 15.38 13.98
C ILE A 109 -17.27 15.25 12.47
N ASP A 110 -17.52 14.10 11.88
CA ASP A 110 -17.32 13.90 10.44
C ASP A 110 -18.41 14.67 9.65
N ALA A 111 -19.69 14.59 10.07
CA ALA A 111 -20.76 15.37 9.47
C ALA A 111 -20.56 16.89 9.66
N ALA A 112 -20.10 17.31 10.83
CA ALA A 112 -19.74 18.70 11.09
C ALA A 112 -18.57 19.17 10.21
N GLY A 113 -17.56 18.32 10.04
CA GLY A 113 -16.43 18.58 9.15
C GLY A 113 -16.85 18.69 7.69
N GLU A 114 -17.76 17.84 7.22
CA GLU A 114 -18.36 17.94 5.89
C GLU A 114 -19.06 19.29 5.70
N ALA A 115 -19.93 19.65 6.64
CA ALA A 115 -20.65 20.92 6.61
C ALA A 115 -19.72 22.15 6.70
N LEU A 116 -18.53 22.01 7.27
CA LEU A 116 -17.50 23.07 7.37
C LEU A 116 -16.56 23.13 6.15
N ARG A 117 -16.54 22.11 5.29
CA ARG A 117 -15.54 21.94 4.20
C ARG A 117 -15.52 23.10 3.22
N TRP A 118 -16.67 23.67 2.90
CA TRP A 118 -16.73 24.84 2.02
C TRP A 118 -15.81 25.98 2.49
N MET A 119 -15.74 26.20 3.82
CA MET A 119 -14.91 27.28 4.38
C MET A 119 -13.40 27.02 4.17
N VAL A 120 -12.96 25.76 4.24
CA VAL A 120 -11.59 25.36 3.89
C VAL A 120 -11.35 25.63 2.41
N THR A 121 -12.26 25.20 1.55
CA THR A 121 -12.16 25.35 0.08
C THR A 121 -12.10 26.82 -0.32
N THR A 122 -13.05 27.63 0.14
CA THR A 122 -13.11 29.07 -0.14
C THR A 122 -11.88 29.80 0.40
N SER A 123 -11.42 29.46 1.61
CA SER A 123 -10.17 30.02 2.16
C SER A 123 -8.97 29.75 1.25
N ARG A 124 -8.83 28.52 0.76
CA ARG A 124 -7.73 28.15 -0.16
C ARG A 124 -7.86 28.84 -1.52
N GLN A 125 -9.05 28.93 -2.08
CA GLN A 125 -9.31 29.66 -3.34
C GLN A 125 -8.93 31.14 -3.24
N ARG A 126 -9.04 31.74 -2.07
CA ARG A 126 -8.58 33.10 -1.78
C ARG A 126 -7.09 33.21 -1.49
N GLY A 127 -6.32 32.16 -1.72
CA GLY A 127 -4.86 32.13 -1.57
C GLY A 127 -4.36 31.96 -0.14
N LEU A 128 -5.24 31.61 0.81
CA LEU A 128 -4.82 31.31 2.17
C LEU A 128 -4.27 29.90 2.24
N GLN A 129 -3.11 29.74 2.88
CA GLN A 129 -2.62 28.41 3.22
C GLN A 129 -3.45 27.83 4.37
N VAL A 130 -4.33 26.88 4.08
CA VAL A 130 -5.03 26.11 5.10
C VAL A 130 -4.43 24.69 5.10
N THR A 131 -3.65 24.41 6.13
CA THR A 131 -2.96 23.13 6.37
C THR A 131 -3.33 22.64 7.78
N ALA A 132 -3.06 21.38 8.07
CA ALA A 132 -3.33 20.85 9.40
C ALA A 132 -2.61 21.63 10.52
N THR A 133 -1.43 22.20 10.24
CA THR A 133 -0.64 22.95 11.22
C THR A 133 -1.12 24.38 11.43
N ASN A 134 -1.91 24.95 10.54
CA ASN A 134 -2.38 26.34 10.62
C ASN A 134 -3.92 26.50 10.54
N ILE A 135 -4.68 25.39 10.63
CA ILE A 135 -6.15 25.43 10.59
C ILE A 135 -6.78 25.94 11.90
N GLY A 136 -5.99 26.05 12.97
CA GLY A 136 -6.44 26.61 14.23
C GLY A 136 -6.79 28.09 14.12
N TRP A 137 -8.06 28.40 13.75
CA TRP A 137 -8.50 29.75 13.39
C TRP A 137 -8.72 30.69 14.57
N ALA A 138 -8.66 30.19 15.80
CA ALA A 138 -8.73 31.01 17.01
C ALA A 138 -7.96 30.41 18.17
N LYS A 139 -7.68 31.23 19.19
CA LYS A 139 -7.10 30.78 20.47
C LYS A 139 -8.23 30.40 21.44
N LYS A 140 -7.96 29.49 22.37
CA LYS A 140 -8.91 29.02 23.42
C LYS A 140 -10.15 28.31 22.89
N THR A 141 -10.05 27.65 21.75
CA THR A 141 -11.09 26.76 21.20
C THR A 141 -10.99 25.36 21.80
N SER A 142 -12.07 24.59 21.68
CA SER A 142 -12.11 23.22 22.17
C SER A 142 -11.34 22.24 21.29
N ALA A 143 -11.02 21.07 21.85
CA ALA A 143 -10.53 19.94 21.08
C ALA A 143 -11.57 19.46 20.05
N VAL A 144 -12.87 19.62 20.35
CA VAL A 144 -13.98 19.29 19.45
C VAL A 144 -13.91 20.15 18.18
N LEU A 145 -13.76 21.48 18.31
CA LEU A 145 -13.60 22.35 17.14
C LEU A 145 -12.34 22.00 16.35
N THR A 146 -11.26 21.68 17.02
CA THR A 146 -10.02 21.19 16.35
C THR A 146 -10.33 19.94 15.53
N GLY A 147 -11.07 18.98 16.11
CA GLY A 147 -11.51 17.77 15.41
C GLY A 147 -12.35 18.07 14.18
N VAL A 148 -13.35 18.96 14.30
CA VAL A 148 -14.20 19.40 13.17
C VAL A 148 -13.37 20.05 12.06
N GLN A 149 -12.42 20.92 12.42
CA GLN A 149 -11.54 21.58 11.45
C GLN A 149 -10.64 20.56 10.73
N LEU A 150 -10.08 19.60 11.44
CA LEU A 150 -9.27 18.53 10.87
C LEU A 150 -10.10 17.61 9.97
N ALA A 151 -11.34 17.26 10.36
CA ALA A 151 -12.26 16.49 9.55
C ALA A 151 -12.64 17.24 8.25
N ALA A 152 -12.88 18.54 8.32
CA ALA A 152 -13.13 19.37 7.15
C ALA A 152 -11.93 19.37 6.16
N LEU A 153 -10.71 19.35 6.68
CA LEU A 153 -9.48 19.30 5.90
C LEU A 153 -9.17 17.88 5.37
N GLY A 154 -9.71 16.84 6.02
CA GLY A 154 -9.39 15.43 5.79
C GLY A 154 -9.22 15.03 4.32
N PRO A 155 -10.18 15.25 3.42
CA PRO A 155 -10.07 14.90 2.01
C PRO A 155 -8.96 15.57 1.22
N LEU A 156 -8.38 16.65 1.77
CA LEU A 156 -7.26 17.39 1.16
C LEU A 156 -5.90 16.97 1.73
N LEU A 157 -5.89 16.07 2.70
CA LEU A 157 -4.68 15.50 3.31
C LEU A 157 -4.26 14.23 2.59
N LYS A 158 -2.96 13.97 2.56
CA LYS A 158 -2.45 12.66 2.13
C LYS A 158 -2.94 11.56 3.07
N PRO A 159 -3.12 10.31 2.60
CA PRO A 159 -3.57 9.19 3.44
C PRO A 159 -2.77 9.02 4.72
N SER A 160 -1.44 9.17 4.65
CA SER A 160 -0.56 9.13 5.82
C SER A 160 -0.87 10.24 6.84
N ASP A 161 -1.21 11.43 6.36
CA ASP A 161 -1.56 12.55 7.24
C ASP A 161 -2.97 12.38 7.81
N GLN A 162 -3.91 11.81 7.04
CA GLN A 162 -5.22 11.44 7.56
C GLN A 162 -5.08 10.49 8.76
N LEU A 163 -4.18 9.51 8.70
CA LEU A 163 -3.90 8.62 9.84
C LEU A 163 -3.25 9.37 11.01
N ARG A 164 -2.25 10.22 10.75
CA ARG A 164 -1.57 11.01 11.78
C ARG A 164 -2.54 11.88 12.56
N TYR A 165 -3.46 12.53 11.87
CA TYR A 165 -4.48 13.40 12.48
C TYR A 165 -5.74 12.65 12.88
N ARG A 166 -5.75 11.31 12.82
CA ARG A 166 -6.87 10.44 13.21
C ARG A 166 -8.19 10.82 12.52
N ILE A 167 -8.12 11.25 11.26
CA ILE A 167 -9.33 11.57 10.50
C ILE A 167 -10.22 10.33 10.42
N GLY A 168 -11.54 10.49 10.67
CA GLY A 168 -12.51 9.39 10.75
C GLY A 168 -12.54 8.66 12.10
N SER A 169 -11.83 9.14 13.13
CA SER A 169 -12.05 8.75 14.51
C SER A 169 -13.12 9.66 15.16
N ALA A 170 -13.62 9.24 16.32
CA ALA A 170 -14.57 10.05 17.10
C ALA A 170 -14.05 11.45 17.42
N LEU A 171 -12.73 11.64 17.53
CA LEU A 171 -12.08 12.92 17.74
C LEU A 171 -10.76 13.01 16.96
N PRO A 172 -10.74 13.55 15.73
CA PRO A 172 -9.53 13.93 15.05
C PRO A 172 -8.70 14.92 15.88
N SER A 173 -7.40 14.69 15.95
CA SER A 173 -6.51 15.45 16.84
C SER A 173 -5.11 15.61 16.25
N TYR A 174 -4.34 16.53 16.80
CA TYR A 174 -2.91 16.64 16.48
C TYR A 174 -2.11 15.47 17.05
N PRO A 175 -1.08 14.99 16.35
CA PRO A 175 -0.20 13.94 16.85
C PRO A 175 0.44 14.32 18.17
N THR A 176 0.26 13.48 19.18
CA THR A 176 0.72 13.75 20.56
C THR A 176 2.11 13.20 20.83
N THR A 177 2.56 12.24 20.10
CA THR A 177 3.80 11.52 20.38
C THR A 177 5.03 12.35 20.11
N THR A 178 5.83 12.51 21.13
CA THR A 178 6.99 13.38 21.15
C THR A 178 8.32 12.65 21.17
N ASN A 179 8.40 11.41 21.65
CA ASN A 179 9.68 10.71 21.77
C ASN A 179 9.61 9.26 21.30
N PRO A 180 10.56 8.80 20.45
CA PRO A 180 10.68 7.38 20.11
C PRO A 180 10.94 6.46 21.29
N GLY A 181 11.33 7.02 22.46
CA GLY A 181 11.56 6.27 23.69
C GLY A 181 10.43 6.32 24.72
N SER A 182 9.37 7.13 24.51
CA SER A 182 8.26 7.29 25.46
C SER A 182 6.91 6.83 24.93
N ALA A 183 6.77 6.61 23.61
CA ALA A 183 5.64 5.88 23.11
C ALA A 183 5.81 4.43 23.54
N SER A 184 4.92 3.96 24.40
CA SER A 184 4.76 2.57 24.79
C SER A 184 5.29 1.65 23.70
N GLY A 185 6.09 0.63 24.04
CA GLY A 185 6.75 -0.27 23.09
C GLY A 185 5.83 -1.03 22.12
N THR A 186 4.72 -0.42 21.70
CA THR A 186 3.73 -0.98 20.79
C THR A 186 4.35 -1.54 19.51
N HIS A 187 5.43 -0.89 19.00
CA HIS A 187 6.14 -1.40 17.82
C HIS A 187 6.87 -2.72 18.09
N HIS A 188 7.25 -3.01 19.34
CA HIS A 188 7.82 -4.31 19.71
C HIS A 188 6.81 -5.43 19.57
N HIS A 189 5.54 -5.15 19.84
CA HIS A 189 4.44 -6.09 19.81
C HIS A 189 3.77 -6.21 18.44
N LEU A 190 4.21 -5.42 17.44
CA LEU A 190 3.69 -5.50 16.08
C LEU A 190 4.50 -6.49 15.23
N PRO A 191 3.84 -7.50 14.60
CA PRO A 191 4.49 -8.30 13.59
C PRO A 191 4.76 -7.46 12.33
N THR A 192 5.82 -7.76 11.60
CA THR A 192 6.06 -7.16 10.27
C THR A 192 4.89 -7.44 9.33
N MET A 193 4.35 -8.64 9.39
CA MET A 193 3.18 -9.07 8.63
C MET A 193 1.94 -8.97 9.51
N LEU A 194 1.16 -7.90 9.40
CA LEU A 194 -0.08 -7.73 10.17
C LEU A 194 -0.91 -9.02 10.18
N TRP A 195 -1.59 -9.31 11.28
CA TRP A 195 -2.40 -10.51 11.45
C TRP A 195 -3.37 -10.72 10.27
N PRO A 196 -3.48 -11.96 9.76
CA PRO A 196 -4.28 -12.26 8.58
C PRO A 196 -5.75 -11.89 8.74
N ASP A 197 -6.35 -12.15 9.91
CA ASP A 197 -7.75 -11.87 10.17
C ASP A 197 -8.13 -10.42 9.81
N TRP A 198 -7.35 -9.46 10.26
CA TRP A 198 -7.58 -8.05 9.95
C TRP A 198 -7.19 -7.68 8.52
N SER A 199 -6.05 -8.18 8.05
CA SER A 199 -5.54 -7.79 6.73
C SER A 199 -6.39 -8.35 5.58
N LEU A 200 -7.05 -9.49 5.77
CA LEU A 200 -7.95 -10.08 4.78
C LEU A 200 -9.22 -9.26 4.63
N ARG A 201 -9.77 -8.73 5.73
CA ARG A 201 -10.93 -7.83 5.70
C ARG A 201 -10.61 -6.48 5.06
N LEU A 202 -9.33 -6.05 5.08
CA LEU A 202 -8.83 -4.82 4.45
C LEU A 202 -8.29 -5.03 3.04
N SER A 203 -8.44 -6.23 2.48
CA SER A 203 -7.90 -6.60 1.16
C SER A 203 -8.64 -5.89 0.03
N ILE A 204 -7.88 -5.30 -0.90
CA ILE A 204 -8.43 -4.65 -2.09
C ILE A 204 -7.89 -5.31 -3.36
N PRO A 205 -8.57 -5.20 -4.50
CA PRO A 205 -8.07 -5.68 -5.78
C PRO A 205 -6.69 -5.07 -6.10
N ASN A 206 -5.84 -5.85 -6.76
CA ASN A 206 -4.49 -5.45 -7.20
C ASN A 206 -3.49 -5.10 -6.07
N CYS A 207 -3.79 -5.44 -4.82
CA CYS A 207 -2.86 -5.33 -3.71
C CYS A 207 -2.67 -6.71 -3.05
N HIS A 208 -1.52 -7.33 -3.28
CA HIS A 208 -1.22 -8.65 -2.71
C HIS A 208 -0.98 -8.58 -1.20
N GLN A 209 -1.38 -9.61 -0.47
CA GLN A 209 -1.18 -9.71 0.99
C GLN A 209 0.30 -9.56 1.40
N SER A 210 1.24 -10.00 0.55
CA SER A 210 2.67 -9.82 0.79
C SER A 210 3.14 -8.36 0.81
N GLN A 211 2.35 -7.44 0.24
CA GLN A 211 2.59 -5.99 0.27
C GLN A 211 1.64 -5.29 1.24
N LEU A 212 0.39 -5.71 1.29
CA LEU A 212 -0.64 -5.10 2.13
C LEU A 212 -0.33 -5.28 3.62
N ARG A 213 -0.01 -6.51 4.06
CA ARG A 213 0.23 -6.80 5.47
C ARG A 213 1.37 -5.97 6.08
N PRO A 214 2.57 -5.89 5.47
CA PRO A 214 3.62 -5.04 6.01
C PRO A 214 3.30 -3.54 5.91
N ALA A 215 2.53 -3.12 4.89
CA ALA A 215 2.07 -1.73 4.78
C ALA A 215 1.09 -1.36 5.89
N LEU A 216 0.13 -2.23 6.20
CA LEU A 216 -0.82 -2.01 7.29
C LEU A 216 -0.12 -1.99 8.65
N SER A 217 0.85 -2.89 8.89
CA SER A 217 1.63 -2.90 10.13
C SER A 217 2.38 -1.58 10.34
N ALA A 218 3.05 -1.07 9.30
CA ALA A 218 3.70 0.24 9.34
C ALA A 218 2.69 1.40 9.47
N ALA A 219 1.52 1.30 8.81
CA ALA A 219 0.48 2.33 8.86
C ALA A 219 -0.10 2.52 10.26
N LEU A 220 -0.17 1.47 11.08
CA LEU A 220 -0.62 1.57 12.48
C LEU A 220 0.29 2.49 13.30
N LEU A 221 1.59 2.51 13.02
CA LEU A 221 2.54 3.39 13.70
C LEU A 221 2.43 4.87 13.26
N LEU A 222 1.73 5.15 12.17
CA LEU A 222 1.45 6.53 11.75
C LEU A 222 0.30 7.16 12.55
N VAL A 223 -0.61 6.34 13.09
CA VAL A 223 -1.79 6.84 13.81
C VAL A 223 -1.36 7.64 15.03
N ASN A 224 -1.85 8.88 15.13
CA ASN A 224 -1.54 9.80 16.23
C ASN A 224 -0.04 10.01 16.47
N SER A 225 0.80 9.84 15.46
CA SER A 225 2.26 9.91 15.61
C SER A 225 2.90 10.89 14.62
N ARG A 226 4.17 11.25 14.87
CA ARG A 226 5.00 12.08 14.00
C ARG A 226 6.02 11.25 13.19
N HIS A 227 5.96 9.93 13.25
CA HIS A 227 6.86 9.08 12.48
C HIS A 227 6.75 9.40 10.98
N THR A 228 7.89 9.41 10.30
CA THR A 228 7.92 9.41 8.85
C THR A 228 7.47 8.05 8.32
N LEU A 229 7.20 7.95 7.03
CA LEU A 229 6.88 6.66 6.40
C LEU A 229 8.04 5.67 6.50
N ASP A 230 9.27 6.18 6.37
CA ASP A 230 10.48 5.37 6.49
C ASP A 230 10.72 4.91 7.94
N ASP A 231 10.54 5.79 8.93
CA ASP A 231 10.62 5.41 10.35
C ASP A 231 9.62 4.30 10.68
N ALA A 232 8.36 4.45 10.27
CA ALA A 232 7.32 3.45 10.52
C ALA A 232 7.65 2.10 9.88
N SER A 233 8.17 2.10 8.63
CA SER A 233 8.61 0.89 7.94
C SER A 233 9.81 0.24 8.64
N GLN A 234 10.79 1.02 9.09
CA GLN A 234 11.98 0.52 9.79
C GLN A 234 11.64 -0.07 11.15
N LEU A 235 10.78 0.58 11.93
CA LEU A 235 10.38 0.11 13.27
C LEU A 235 9.75 -1.28 13.26
N VAL A 236 8.95 -1.61 12.25
CA VAL A 236 8.39 -2.97 12.09
C VAL A 236 9.28 -3.89 11.24
N ARG A 237 10.48 -3.46 10.86
CA ARG A 237 11.39 -4.18 9.94
C ARG A 237 10.69 -4.62 8.66
N SER A 238 9.91 -3.71 8.09
CA SER A 238 9.14 -3.96 6.88
C SER A 238 10.04 -4.26 5.68
N PRO A 239 9.67 -5.20 4.80
CA PRO A 239 10.37 -5.42 3.54
C PRO A 239 10.09 -4.33 2.49
N ILE A 240 9.17 -3.41 2.78
CA ILE A 240 8.83 -2.26 1.93
C ILE A 240 9.34 -0.96 2.55
N ASP A 241 9.82 -0.06 1.70
CA ASP A 241 10.27 1.28 2.08
C ASP A 241 9.11 2.27 2.22
N GLY A 242 9.38 3.48 2.71
CA GLY A 242 8.37 4.52 2.87
C GLY A 242 7.72 4.96 1.55
N HIS A 243 8.43 4.86 0.42
CA HIS A 243 7.86 5.16 -0.89
C HIS A 243 6.79 4.13 -1.28
N SER A 244 7.11 2.85 -1.12
CA SER A 244 6.16 1.74 -1.37
C SER A 244 4.97 1.80 -0.41
N LEU A 245 5.21 2.12 0.87
CA LEU A 245 4.14 2.36 1.85
C LEU A 245 3.22 3.49 1.39
N SER A 246 3.78 4.63 0.95
CA SER A 246 2.98 5.74 0.42
C SER A 246 2.11 5.33 -0.75
N ARG A 247 2.66 4.54 -1.69
CA ARG A 247 1.91 4.04 -2.86
C ARG A 247 0.76 3.11 -2.46
N ILE A 248 0.97 2.23 -1.49
CA ILE A 248 -0.08 1.33 -1.01
C ILE A 248 -1.18 2.14 -0.30
N LEU A 249 -0.83 3.11 0.55
CA LEU A 249 -1.81 3.99 1.18
C LEU A 249 -2.63 4.79 0.15
N GLN A 250 -2.00 5.29 -0.91
CA GLN A 250 -2.70 5.95 -2.02
C GLN A 250 -3.60 4.99 -2.81
N LEU A 251 -3.20 3.70 -2.94
CA LEU A 251 -4.05 2.70 -3.57
C LEU A 251 -5.29 2.40 -2.72
N LEU A 252 -5.13 2.31 -1.41
CA LEU A 252 -6.23 2.16 -0.46
C LEU A 252 -7.17 3.38 -0.47
N GLU A 253 -6.61 4.60 -0.56
CA GLU A 253 -7.37 5.85 -0.61
C GLU A 253 -8.27 5.94 -1.84
N LYS A 254 -7.85 5.39 -2.97
CA LYS A 254 -8.66 5.37 -4.20
C LYS A 254 -9.85 4.41 -4.16
N HIS A 255 -9.91 3.55 -3.15
CA HIS A 255 -11.03 2.63 -2.99
C HIS A 255 -12.24 3.38 -2.41
N ASP A 256 -13.44 3.10 -2.90
CA ASP A 256 -14.71 3.72 -2.48
C ASP A 256 -14.98 3.57 -0.97
N ARG A 257 -14.47 2.49 -0.35
CA ARG A 257 -14.57 2.23 1.09
C ARG A 257 -13.40 2.78 1.90
N TRP A 258 -12.65 3.73 1.38
CA TRP A 258 -11.50 4.31 2.09
C TRP A 258 -11.82 4.82 3.50
N HIS A 259 -13.00 5.42 3.68
CA HIS A 259 -13.43 5.89 5.00
C HIS A 259 -13.48 4.76 6.03
N SER A 260 -14.01 3.57 5.66
CA SER A 260 -14.05 2.39 6.52
C SER A 260 -12.67 1.78 6.73
N ILE A 261 -11.83 1.71 5.68
CA ILE A 261 -10.44 1.23 5.77
C ILE A 261 -9.65 2.10 6.76
N ARG A 262 -9.73 3.41 6.63
CA ARG A 262 -9.06 4.35 7.52
C ARG A 262 -9.55 4.22 8.96
N ALA A 263 -10.86 4.15 9.17
CA ALA A 263 -11.45 3.93 10.48
C ALA A 263 -10.99 2.60 11.10
N ALA A 264 -10.87 1.53 10.29
CA ALA A 264 -10.34 0.25 10.74
C ALA A 264 -8.88 0.37 11.22
N ILE A 265 -8.01 1.04 10.45
CA ILE A 265 -6.61 1.25 10.84
C ILE A 265 -6.53 2.01 12.17
N VAL A 266 -7.33 3.05 12.35
CA VAL A 266 -7.37 3.83 13.60
C VAL A 266 -7.88 2.98 14.76
N ARG A 267 -8.99 2.22 14.59
CA ARG A 267 -9.52 1.32 15.64
C ARG A 267 -8.54 0.22 16.03
N ILE A 268 -7.84 -0.37 15.05
CA ILE A 268 -6.79 -1.35 15.33
C ILE A 268 -5.66 -0.71 16.15
N ALA A 269 -5.21 0.48 15.77
CA ALA A 269 -4.14 1.17 16.51
C ALA A 269 -4.55 1.49 17.95
N ASP A 270 -5.80 1.93 18.17
CA ASP A 270 -6.34 2.17 19.52
C ASP A 270 -6.43 0.88 20.32
N TYR A 271 -6.99 -0.18 19.73
CA TYR A 271 -7.09 -1.49 20.38
C TYR A 271 -5.71 -2.01 20.81
N LEU A 272 -4.70 -1.91 19.95
CA LEU A 272 -3.35 -2.37 20.24
C LEU A 272 -2.64 -1.49 21.29
N ALA A 273 -3.02 -0.22 21.40
CA ALA A 273 -2.49 0.66 22.46
C ALA A 273 -3.08 0.33 23.84
N ASP A 274 -4.31 -0.19 23.88
CA ASP A 274 -5.04 -0.50 25.11
C ASP A 274 -4.96 -1.99 25.50
N THR A 275 -4.37 -2.84 24.64
CA THR A 275 -4.29 -4.30 24.84
C THR A 275 -2.87 -4.71 25.19
N ASP A 276 -2.74 -5.52 26.23
CA ASP A 276 -1.49 -6.20 26.55
C ASP A 276 -1.25 -7.37 25.58
N ILE A 277 -0.37 -7.15 24.62
CA ILE A 277 -0.03 -8.15 23.60
C ILE A 277 1.08 -9.05 24.15
N PRO A 278 0.84 -10.36 24.30
CA PRO A 278 1.76 -11.25 25.00
C PRO A 278 3.01 -11.65 24.21
N ILE A 279 3.21 -11.11 23.00
CA ILE A 279 4.36 -11.42 22.12
C ILE A 279 5.20 -10.18 21.89
N ASP A 280 6.49 -10.26 22.20
CA ASP A 280 7.49 -9.28 21.79
C ASP A 280 8.16 -9.73 20.48
N TYR A 281 7.61 -9.24 19.34
CA TYR A 281 8.18 -9.55 18.02
C TYR A 281 9.58 -8.96 17.81
N GLU A 282 9.95 -7.88 18.51
CA GLU A 282 11.30 -7.34 18.41
C GLU A 282 12.32 -8.28 19.08
N ARG A 283 11.98 -8.87 20.24
CA ARG A 283 12.76 -9.93 20.89
C ARG A 283 12.87 -11.14 19.96
N ARG A 284 11.75 -11.60 19.39
CA ARG A 284 11.71 -12.78 18.51
C ARG A 284 12.49 -12.60 17.20
N ARG A 285 12.57 -11.40 16.65
CA ARG A 285 13.38 -11.13 15.44
C ARG A 285 14.88 -11.19 15.70
N ARG A 286 15.34 -11.20 16.94
CA ARG A 286 16.76 -11.22 17.34
C ARG A 286 17.29 -12.61 17.68
N ILE A 287 16.42 -13.60 17.84
CA ILE A 287 16.85 -14.97 18.17
C ILE A 287 17.49 -15.66 16.94
N ASP A 288 18.33 -16.67 17.23
CA ASP A 288 18.92 -17.48 16.16
C ASP A 288 17.99 -18.62 15.75
N TYR A 289 17.51 -18.56 14.54
CA TYR A 289 16.63 -19.56 13.95
C TYR A 289 17.35 -20.76 13.32
N ALA A 290 18.69 -20.82 13.34
CA ALA A 290 19.45 -21.88 12.64
C ALA A 290 18.97 -23.30 13.00
N MET A 291 18.58 -23.51 14.25
CA MET A 291 18.09 -24.80 14.75
C MET A 291 16.57 -24.96 14.75
N LEU A 292 15.83 -24.01 14.15
CA LEU A 292 14.39 -24.16 14.00
C LEU A 292 14.07 -25.34 13.06
N LEU A 293 13.40 -26.34 13.56
CA LEU A 293 12.94 -27.54 12.85
C LEU A 293 14.03 -28.22 12.00
N PRO A 294 15.07 -28.84 12.62
CA PRO A 294 16.08 -29.62 11.91
C PRO A 294 15.45 -30.78 11.11
N ASP A 295 16.11 -31.23 10.05
CA ASP A 295 15.60 -32.30 9.18
C ASP A 295 15.26 -33.59 9.95
N LYS A 296 16.01 -33.91 11.03
CA LYS A 296 15.71 -35.07 11.91
C LYS A 296 14.40 -34.86 12.69
N ALA A 297 14.16 -33.66 13.22
CA ALA A 297 12.92 -33.35 13.94
C ALA A 297 11.72 -33.39 12.99
N TRP A 298 11.85 -32.78 11.80
CA TRP A 298 10.82 -32.87 10.76
C TRP A 298 10.49 -34.31 10.37
N ALA A 299 11.54 -35.16 10.17
CA ALA A 299 11.34 -36.57 9.84
C ALA A 299 10.65 -37.32 10.95
N GLN A 300 10.91 -36.99 12.22
CA GLN A 300 10.20 -37.60 13.37
C GLN A 300 8.74 -37.16 13.39
N ILE A 301 8.46 -35.84 13.27
CA ILE A 301 7.10 -35.32 13.20
C ILE A 301 6.31 -35.99 12.07
N CYS A 302 6.90 -36.15 10.88
CA CYS A 302 6.25 -36.82 9.77
C CYS A 302 5.89 -38.29 10.08
N ARG A 303 6.75 -39.01 10.81
CA ARG A 303 6.45 -40.41 11.25
C ARG A 303 5.30 -40.43 12.24
N ASP A 304 5.37 -39.56 13.25
CA ASP A 304 4.40 -39.52 14.34
C ASP A 304 2.99 -39.09 13.88
N THR A 305 2.93 -38.21 12.91
CA THR A 305 1.67 -37.69 12.34
C THR A 305 1.22 -38.46 11.08
N GLY A 306 2.01 -39.45 10.61
CA GLY A 306 1.73 -40.12 9.35
C GLY A 306 1.79 -39.20 8.10
N THR A 307 2.45 -38.05 8.20
CA THR A 307 2.57 -37.09 7.09
C THR A 307 3.46 -37.67 5.99
N PRO A 308 3.02 -37.70 4.70
CA PRO A 308 3.80 -38.30 3.63
C PRO A 308 5.12 -37.55 3.34
N GLY A 309 6.22 -38.30 3.40
CA GLY A 309 7.50 -37.94 2.82
C GLY A 309 8.32 -36.86 3.52
N PRO A 310 9.31 -37.25 4.35
CA PRO A 310 10.25 -36.34 5.01
C PRO A 310 11.32 -35.86 4.03
N ARG A 311 10.95 -35.20 2.93
CA ARG A 311 11.90 -34.68 1.95
C ARG A 311 12.46 -33.34 2.42
N SER A 312 13.75 -33.09 2.18
CA SER A 312 14.45 -31.86 2.54
C SER A 312 13.76 -30.58 2.02
N ALA A 313 13.14 -30.66 0.84
CA ALA A 313 12.38 -29.54 0.30
C ALA A 313 11.12 -29.22 1.13
N ARG A 314 10.39 -30.23 1.62
CA ARG A 314 9.23 -30.03 2.52
C ARG A 314 9.64 -29.56 3.90
N ALA A 315 10.73 -30.12 4.44
CA ALA A 315 11.31 -29.65 5.70
C ALA A 315 11.62 -28.16 5.64
N ARG A 316 12.21 -27.69 4.55
CA ARG A 316 12.54 -26.29 4.35
C ARG A 316 11.28 -25.40 4.27
N ILE A 317 10.23 -25.85 3.57
CA ILE A 317 8.94 -25.15 3.50
C ILE A 317 8.32 -25.04 4.90
N ALA A 318 8.23 -26.14 5.65
CA ALA A 318 7.69 -26.15 7.01
C ALA A 318 8.50 -25.25 7.96
N ARG A 319 9.83 -25.23 7.81
CA ARG A 319 10.73 -24.37 8.57
C ARG A 319 10.47 -22.88 8.26
N CYS A 320 10.33 -22.50 6.98
CA CYS A 320 9.99 -21.12 6.60
C CYS A 320 8.59 -20.71 7.08
N PHE A 321 7.65 -21.62 7.06
CA PHE A 321 6.31 -21.40 7.62
C PHE A 321 6.38 -21.09 9.12
N LEU A 322 7.05 -21.92 9.91
CA LEU A 322 7.24 -21.66 11.35
C LEU A 322 8.02 -20.37 11.62
N PHE A 323 9.05 -20.07 10.83
CA PHE A 323 9.79 -18.82 10.94
C PHE A 323 8.87 -17.60 10.80
N GLY A 324 7.97 -17.63 9.81
CA GLY A 324 7.00 -16.56 9.63
C GLY A 324 6.10 -16.35 10.83
N HIS A 325 5.63 -17.44 11.45
CA HIS A 325 4.79 -17.39 12.64
C HIS A 325 5.53 -16.86 13.87
N LEU A 326 6.74 -17.34 14.10
CA LEU A 326 7.51 -16.98 15.29
C LEU A 326 8.06 -15.56 15.22
N SER A 327 8.65 -15.18 14.09
CA SER A 327 9.30 -13.87 13.93
C SER A 327 8.35 -12.74 13.55
N GLY A 328 7.13 -13.07 13.09
CA GLY A 328 6.21 -12.10 12.49
C GLY A 328 6.69 -11.53 11.15
N GLN A 329 7.76 -12.06 10.57
CA GLN A 329 8.34 -11.61 9.30
C GLN A 329 7.78 -12.43 8.12
N PRO A 330 7.94 -11.97 6.86
CA PRO A 330 7.60 -12.79 5.70
C PRO A 330 8.39 -14.10 5.72
N ALA A 331 7.73 -15.24 5.53
CA ALA A 331 8.37 -16.56 5.52
C ALA A 331 9.51 -16.67 4.49
N GLY A 332 9.44 -15.89 3.41
CA GLY A 332 10.49 -15.81 2.37
C GLY A 332 11.76 -15.06 2.78
N THR A 333 11.79 -14.40 3.94
CA THR A 333 12.99 -13.74 4.48
C THR A 333 13.79 -14.63 5.42
N ALA A 334 13.33 -15.87 5.65
CA ALA A 334 14.07 -16.84 6.45
C ALA A 334 15.49 -17.06 5.89
N PRO A 335 16.55 -17.19 6.73
CA PRO A 335 17.94 -17.27 6.28
C PRO A 335 18.22 -18.37 5.26
N TRP A 336 17.43 -19.42 5.23
CA TRP A 336 17.56 -20.57 4.32
C TRP A 336 16.52 -20.58 3.19
N ALA A 337 15.67 -19.54 3.10
CA ALA A 337 14.69 -19.43 2.02
C ALA A 337 15.40 -19.11 0.69
N PRO A 338 15.19 -19.88 -0.39
CA PRO A 338 15.73 -19.52 -1.68
C PRO A 338 14.95 -18.32 -2.26
N ASP A 339 15.64 -17.46 -2.99
CA ASP A 339 14.99 -16.38 -3.74
C ASP A 339 14.34 -16.91 -5.02
N ASP A 340 13.24 -17.65 -4.81
CA ASP A 340 12.48 -18.32 -5.87
C ASP A 340 10.98 -18.12 -5.64
N SER A 341 10.29 -17.63 -6.66
CA SER A 341 8.85 -17.37 -6.62
C SER A 341 8.02 -18.66 -6.43
N ALA A 342 8.44 -19.76 -7.05
CA ALA A 342 7.77 -21.04 -6.91
C ALA A 342 7.91 -21.59 -5.48
N PHE A 343 9.05 -21.36 -4.84
CA PHE A 343 9.25 -21.73 -3.44
C PHE A 343 8.36 -20.88 -2.51
N ARG A 344 8.30 -19.57 -2.74
CA ARG A 344 7.41 -18.67 -1.97
C ARG A 344 5.95 -19.09 -2.08
N THR A 345 5.48 -19.45 -3.27
CA THR A 345 4.13 -19.98 -3.49
C THR A 345 3.89 -21.27 -2.69
N LYS A 346 4.82 -22.23 -2.76
CA LYS A 346 4.71 -23.49 -2.02
C LYS A 346 4.70 -23.29 -0.50
N THR A 347 5.44 -22.29 -0.01
CA THR A 347 5.42 -21.96 1.42
C THR A 347 4.09 -21.31 1.82
N ALA A 348 3.54 -20.44 0.99
CA ALA A 348 2.20 -19.86 1.19
C ALA A 348 1.08 -20.93 1.10
N ASP A 349 1.27 -21.97 0.29
CA ASP A 349 0.32 -23.08 0.12
C ASP A 349 0.47 -24.17 1.20
N PHE A 350 1.45 -24.05 2.09
CA PHE A 350 1.71 -25.07 3.13
C PHE A 350 0.51 -25.35 4.05
N PRO A 351 -0.32 -24.37 4.43
CA PRO A 351 -1.55 -24.61 5.18
C PRO A 351 -2.47 -25.66 4.55
N GLY A 352 -2.53 -25.75 3.22
CA GLY A 352 -3.29 -26.79 2.52
C GLY A 352 -2.79 -28.23 2.73
N HIS A 353 -1.65 -28.40 3.38
CA HIS A 353 -1.09 -29.70 3.74
C HIS A 353 -1.11 -30.00 5.24
N LEU A 354 -1.62 -29.06 6.05
CA LEU A 354 -1.78 -29.27 7.47
C LEU A 354 -2.94 -30.23 7.75
N THR A 355 -2.70 -31.13 8.68
CA THR A 355 -3.74 -31.87 9.41
C THR A 355 -3.71 -31.42 10.87
N PRO A 356 -4.77 -31.63 11.66
CA PRO A 356 -4.78 -31.28 13.08
C PRO A 356 -3.57 -31.82 13.85
N GLU A 357 -3.17 -33.06 13.58
CA GLU A 357 -2.03 -33.73 14.23
C GLU A 357 -0.71 -33.06 13.83
N LEU A 358 -0.54 -32.72 12.53
CA LEU A 358 0.67 -32.05 12.05
C LEU A 358 0.77 -30.64 12.61
N ALA A 359 -0.34 -29.89 12.60
CA ALA A 359 -0.40 -28.53 13.16
C ALA A 359 -0.04 -28.54 14.65
N HIS A 360 -0.62 -29.47 15.42
CA HIS A 360 -0.31 -29.63 16.84
C HIS A 360 1.16 -30.01 17.09
N ALA A 361 1.71 -30.94 16.31
CA ALA A 361 3.12 -31.31 16.43
C ALA A 361 4.08 -30.20 16.09
N LEU A 362 3.78 -29.39 15.06
CA LEU A 362 4.55 -28.19 14.70
C LEU A 362 4.44 -27.11 15.77
N HIS A 363 3.26 -26.89 16.34
CA HIS A 363 3.06 -25.92 17.41
C HIS A 363 3.88 -26.28 18.65
N ARG A 364 3.83 -27.54 19.08
CA ARG A 364 4.64 -28.03 20.21
C ARG A 364 6.14 -27.87 19.95
N HIS A 365 6.61 -28.24 18.75
CA HIS A 365 8.02 -28.05 18.38
C HIS A 365 8.42 -26.57 18.40
N ALA A 366 7.56 -25.67 17.94
CA ALA A 366 7.78 -24.24 17.99
C ALA A 366 7.86 -23.71 19.43
N GLN A 367 7.03 -24.24 20.32
CA GLN A 367 7.06 -23.91 21.76
C GLN A 367 8.36 -24.39 22.42
N GLU A 368 8.78 -25.63 22.16
CA GLU A 368 10.07 -26.16 22.61
C GLU A 368 11.25 -25.35 22.09
N PHE A 369 11.18 -24.91 20.84
CA PHE A 369 12.20 -24.05 20.23
C PHE A 369 12.27 -22.71 20.94
N LEU A 370 11.14 -22.00 21.17
CA LEU A 370 11.11 -20.74 21.88
C LEU A 370 11.69 -20.87 23.31
N ALA A 371 11.29 -21.91 24.04
CA ALA A 371 11.84 -22.20 25.37
C ALA A 371 13.37 -22.41 25.33
N SER A 372 13.90 -23.09 24.30
CA SER A 372 15.34 -23.26 24.09
C SER A 372 16.07 -21.94 23.82
N GLN A 373 15.37 -20.90 23.37
CA GLN A 373 15.88 -19.55 23.17
C GLN A 373 15.64 -18.62 24.39
N GLY A 374 15.15 -19.18 25.50
CA GLY A 374 14.85 -18.41 26.71
C GLY A 374 13.56 -17.59 26.62
N ILE A 375 12.62 -18.00 25.76
CA ILE A 375 11.30 -17.40 25.59
C ILE A 375 10.26 -18.46 25.98
N ASP A 376 9.91 -18.51 27.25
CA ASP A 376 8.93 -19.43 27.83
C ASP A 376 7.69 -18.71 28.38
N ASP A 377 7.74 -17.39 28.41
CA ASP A 377 6.71 -16.47 28.88
C ASP A 377 5.73 -15.99 27.78
N GLU A 378 5.99 -16.38 26.52
CA GLU A 378 5.16 -15.98 25.38
C GLU A 378 4.47 -17.16 24.69
N PRO A 379 3.21 -17.03 24.24
CA PRO A 379 2.56 -18.04 23.42
C PRO A 379 3.21 -18.14 22.05
N VAL A 380 3.17 -19.30 21.39
CA VAL A 380 3.71 -19.46 20.01
C VAL A 380 3.07 -18.49 19.03
N THR A 381 1.75 -18.35 19.09
CA THR A 381 0.97 -17.41 18.28
C THR A 381 -0.06 -16.72 19.16
N TRP A 382 -0.43 -15.52 18.77
CA TRP A 382 -1.52 -14.77 19.36
C TRP A 382 -2.44 -14.26 18.26
N GLN A 383 -3.73 -14.32 18.48
CA GLN A 383 -4.75 -13.87 17.56
C GLN A 383 -5.49 -12.69 18.19
N PRO A 384 -5.53 -11.53 17.52
CA PRO A 384 -6.34 -10.42 17.98
C PRO A 384 -7.83 -10.74 17.83
N THR A 385 -8.69 -10.03 18.60
CA THR A 385 -10.13 -10.20 18.44
C THR A 385 -10.63 -9.61 17.11
N SER A 386 -11.47 -10.35 16.39
CA SER A 386 -12.11 -9.90 15.15
C SER A 386 -13.10 -8.75 15.40
N GLY A 387 -13.72 -8.68 16.58
CA GLY A 387 -14.76 -7.71 16.95
C GLY A 387 -14.33 -6.23 16.86
N VAL A 388 -13.03 -5.94 16.85
CA VAL A 388 -12.51 -4.56 16.66
C VAL A 388 -13.03 -3.91 15.37
N LEU A 389 -13.27 -4.71 14.34
CA LEU A 389 -13.67 -4.25 13.02
C LEU A 389 -15.18 -4.35 12.77
N ASP A 390 -15.96 -4.75 13.76
CA ASP A 390 -17.42 -4.91 13.62
C ASP A 390 -18.12 -3.59 13.27
N GLY A 391 -19.13 -3.70 12.42
CA GLY A 391 -19.91 -2.57 11.93
C GLY A 391 -19.23 -1.70 10.87
N LEU A 392 -18.01 -2.05 10.42
CA LEU A 392 -17.36 -1.40 9.30
C LEU A 392 -17.64 -2.14 7.98
N ASP A 393 -18.02 -1.39 6.95
CA ASP A 393 -18.17 -1.93 5.59
C ASP A 393 -16.77 -1.99 4.94
N LEU A 394 -16.09 -3.14 5.09
CA LEU A 394 -14.74 -3.37 4.63
C LEU A 394 -14.72 -4.07 3.26
N PRO A 395 -13.68 -3.82 2.42
CA PRO A 395 -13.65 -4.31 1.05
C PRO A 395 -13.35 -5.81 0.92
N GLY A 396 -12.62 -6.37 1.88
CA GLY A 396 -12.12 -7.73 1.81
C GLY A 396 -13.07 -8.76 2.42
N THR A 397 -12.63 -10.02 2.39
CA THR A 397 -13.42 -11.14 2.93
C THR A 397 -13.29 -11.19 4.45
N ASP A 398 -14.40 -11.33 5.15
CA ASP A 398 -14.41 -11.69 6.56
C ASP A 398 -14.20 -13.20 6.69
N PRO A 399 -13.09 -13.67 7.28
CA PRO A 399 -12.84 -15.09 7.44
C PRO A 399 -13.91 -15.80 8.27
N ALA A 400 -14.52 -15.11 9.25
CA ALA A 400 -15.56 -15.69 10.10
C ALA A 400 -16.86 -15.99 9.35
N GLY A 401 -17.08 -15.36 8.19
CA GLY A 401 -18.26 -15.62 7.34
C GLY A 401 -18.14 -16.85 6.44
N VAL A 402 -17.01 -17.56 6.43
CA VAL A 402 -16.80 -18.72 5.56
C VAL A 402 -17.22 -20.01 6.29
N ASP A 403 -18.04 -20.84 5.64
CA ASP A 403 -18.43 -22.15 6.18
C ASP A 403 -17.25 -23.13 6.14
N ILE A 404 -16.69 -23.42 7.32
CA ILE A 404 -15.54 -24.31 7.49
C ILE A 404 -15.90 -25.77 7.13
N THR A 405 -17.14 -26.20 7.39
CA THR A 405 -17.58 -27.55 7.07
C THR A 405 -17.60 -27.76 5.55
N GLU A 406 -18.16 -26.81 4.83
CA GLU A 406 -18.18 -26.83 3.36
C GLU A 406 -16.75 -26.70 2.79
N LEU A 407 -15.93 -25.86 3.38
CA LEU A 407 -14.52 -25.72 2.98
C LEU A 407 -13.77 -27.05 3.14
N HIS A 408 -13.92 -27.75 4.28
CA HIS A 408 -13.32 -29.07 4.49
C HIS A 408 -13.85 -30.08 3.47
N ARG A 409 -15.17 -30.09 3.20
CA ARG A 409 -15.78 -30.98 2.20
C ARG A 409 -15.18 -30.76 0.80
N VAL A 410 -14.98 -29.50 0.41
CA VAL A 410 -14.33 -29.14 -0.86
C VAL A 410 -12.89 -29.63 -0.90
N MET A 411 -12.14 -29.43 0.20
CA MET A 411 -10.73 -29.82 0.27
C MET A 411 -10.51 -31.33 0.27
N MET A 412 -11.49 -32.12 0.71
CA MET A 412 -11.42 -33.62 0.68
C MET A 412 -11.59 -34.17 -0.75
N VAL A 413 -12.01 -33.38 -1.73
CA VAL A 413 -12.08 -33.81 -3.12
C VAL A 413 -10.68 -34.08 -3.67
N GLY A 414 -10.43 -35.31 -4.07
CA GLY A 414 -9.10 -35.72 -4.57
C GLY A 414 -8.64 -34.91 -5.77
N GLY A 415 -7.41 -34.40 -5.69
CA GLY A 415 -6.77 -33.68 -6.80
C GLY A 415 -7.16 -32.21 -6.95
N ILE A 416 -7.96 -31.64 -6.04
CA ILE A 416 -8.32 -30.23 -6.07
C ILE A 416 -7.09 -29.33 -5.79
N THR A 417 -6.97 -28.24 -6.52
CA THR A 417 -5.96 -27.20 -6.22
C THR A 417 -6.53 -26.17 -5.25
N LEU A 418 -5.67 -25.50 -4.47
CA LEU A 418 -6.13 -24.44 -3.54
C LEU A 418 -6.87 -23.32 -4.27
N GLY A 419 -6.42 -22.94 -5.48
CA GLY A 419 -7.12 -21.94 -6.29
C GLY A 419 -8.54 -22.38 -6.66
N THR A 420 -8.72 -23.63 -7.09
CA THR A 420 -10.04 -24.20 -7.41
C THR A 420 -10.91 -24.32 -6.14
N ALA A 421 -10.31 -24.71 -5.01
CA ALA A 421 -11.02 -24.79 -3.74
C ALA A 421 -11.51 -23.41 -3.28
N ALA A 422 -10.66 -22.39 -3.36
CA ALA A 422 -11.03 -21.01 -3.04
C ALA A 422 -12.23 -20.53 -3.87
N THR A 423 -12.20 -20.77 -5.19
CA THR A 423 -13.32 -20.41 -6.08
C THR A 423 -14.60 -21.14 -5.70
N ARG A 424 -14.53 -22.45 -5.38
CA ARG A 424 -15.71 -23.24 -4.99
C ARG A 424 -16.29 -22.81 -3.64
N SER A 425 -15.43 -22.42 -2.70
CA SER A 425 -15.85 -21.91 -1.39
C SER A 425 -16.18 -20.41 -1.41
N ASN A 426 -16.29 -19.80 -2.60
CA ASN A 426 -16.59 -18.38 -2.80
C ASN A 426 -15.71 -17.45 -1.94
N THR A 427 -14.42 -17.74 -1.86
CA THR A 427 -13.47 -16.97 -1.06
C THR A 427 -12.17 -16.70 -1.80
N SER A 428 -11.31 -15.85 -1.25
CA SER A 428 -9.99 -15.59 -1.83
C SER A 428 -9.01 -16.72 -1.49
N LEU A 429 -7.98 -16.89 -2.34
CA LEU A 429 -6.92 -17.87 -2.08
C LEU A 429 -6.20 -17.59 -0.74
N ASP A 430 -6.00 -16.33 -0.40
CA ASP A 430 -5.32 -15.96 0.85
C ASP A 430 -6.21 -16.19 2.07
N THR A 431 -7.52 -15.97 1.95
CA THR A 431 -8.48 -16.34 2.99
C THR A 431 -8.54 -17.86 3.17
N LEU A 432 -8.55 -18.62 2.07
CA LEU A 432 -8.51 -20.09 2.13
C LEU A 432 -7.25 -20.59 2.86
N ARG A 433 -6.07 -20.06 2.52
CA ARG A 433 -4.81 -20.40 3.18
C ARG A 433 -4.87 -20.16 4.69
N TYR A 434 -5.37 -18.99 5.09
CA TYR A 434 -5.53 -18.65 6.49
C TYR A 434 -6.52 -19.56 7.21
N LEU A 435 -7.67 -19.86 6.60
CA LEU A 435 -8.66 -20.77 7.20
C LEU A 435 -8.14 -22.19 7.36
N LEU A 436 -7.35 -22.69 6.39
CA LEU A 436 -6.70 -24.00 6.47
C LEU A 436 -5.58 -24.04 7.52
N GLU A 437 -5.01 -22.90 7.87
CA GLU A 437 -4.03 -22.79 8.95
C GLU A 437 -4.69 -22.92 10.32
N ILE A 438 -5.79 -22.20 10.55
CA ILE A 438 -6.50 -22.20 11.84
C ILE A 438 -7.49 -23.37 11.98
N HIS A 439 -7.98 -23.89 10.85
CA HIS A 439 -8.88 -25.04 10.77
C HIS A 439 -8.30 -26.09 9.80
N PRO A 440 -7.24 -26.81 10.19
CA PRO A 440 -6.64 -27.83 9.34
C PRO A 440 -7.64 -28.92 8.98
N VAL A 441 -7.55 -29.40 7.73
CA VAL A 441 -8.46 -30.46 7.24
C VAL A 441 -8.15 -31.78 7.94
N PRO A 442 -9.12 -32.40 8.61
CA PRO A 442 -8.93 -33.72 9.20
C PRO A 442 -8.55 -34.74 8.13
N ARG A 443 -7.71 -35.70 8.48
CA ARG A 443 -7.44 -36.80 7.57
C ARG A 443 -8.70 -37.66 7.49
N ALA A 444 -9.13 -37.98 6.26
CA ALA A 444 -10.17 -38.98 6.08
C ALA A 444 -9.67 -40.31 6.65
N ASP A 445 -10.44 -40.92 7.56
CA ASP A 445 -10.15 -42.27 8.05
C ASP A 445 -10.11 -43.20 6.83
N PRO A 446 -9.06 -44.05 6.68
CA PRO A 446 -9.04 -45.02 5.61
C PRO A 446 -10.22 -45.96 5.83
N GLU A 447 -11.02 -46.19 4.79
CA GLU A 447 -12.05 -47.23 4.85
C GLU A 447 -11.42 -48.56 5.34
N PRO A 448 -12.06 -49.25 6.28
CA PRO A 448 -11.53 -50.52 6.79
C PRO A 448 -11.27 -51.51 5.65
N GLY A 449 -9.99 -51.81 5.37
CA GLY A 449 -9.58 -52.70 4.28
C GLY A 449 -9.11 -52.02 2.99
N ALA A 450 -9.16 -50.69 2.87
CA ALA A 450 -8.56 -50.02 1.74
C ALA A 450 -7.02 -50.03 1.84
N PRO A 451 -6.27 -50.47 0.81
CA PRO A 451 -4.83 -50.40 0.81
C PRO A 451 -4.44 -48.90 0.85
N LEU A 452 -3.60 -48.53 1.82
CA LEU A 452 -3.09 -47.18 2.03
C LEU A 452 -2.70 -46.54 0.68
N PRO A 453 -3.34 -45.47 0.25
CA PRO A 453 -2.96 -44.81 -1.01
C PRO A 453 -1.65 -44.09 -0.80
N THR A 454 -0.57 -44.62 -1.31
CA THR A 454 0.65 -43.89 -1.61
C THR A 454 0.63 -43.55 -3.10
N PRO A 455 0.09 -42.37 -3.50
CA PRO A 455 0.00 -41.99 -4.91
C PRO A 455 1.37 -41.97 -5.59
N TYR A 456 2.40 -41.69 -4.82
CA TYR A 456 3.79 -41.61 -5.32
C TYR A 456 4.41 -43.01 -5.51
N ASN A 457 4.16 -43.95 -4.62
CA ASN A 457 4.69 -45.32 -4.75
C ASN A 457 3.96 -46.13 -5.84
N ARG A 458 2.68 -45.87 -6.12
CA ARG A 458 1.95 -46.54 -7.21
C ARG A 458 2.51 -46.16 -8.59
N ALA A 459 2.66 -44.86 -8.88
CA ALA A 459 3.19 -44.43 -10.16
C ALA A 459 4.65 -44.88 -10.35
N TYR A 460 5.44 -44.83 -9.28
CA TYR A 460 6.83 -45.30 -9.30
C TYR A 460 6.91 -46.83 -9.43
N ALA A 461 6.12 -47.60 -8.67
CA ALA A 461 6.05 -49.05 -8.79
C ALA A 461 5.54 -49.47 -10.17
N LYS A 462 4.50 -48.82 -10.71
CA LYS A 462 4.00 -49.00 -12.08
C LYS A 462 5.11 -48.78 -13.09
N ALA A 463 5.84 -47.64 -12.98
CA ALA A 463 6.93 -47.34 -13.88
C ALA A 463 8.09 -48.34 -13.75
N LYS A 464 8.46 -48.76 -12.54
CA LYS A 464 9.53 -49.73 -12.28
C LYS A 464 9.18 -51.14 -12.83
N ALA A 465 7.93 -51.55 -12.70
CA ALA A 465 7.46 -52.84 -13.24
C ALA A 465 7.40 -52.82 -14.79
N ALA A 466 6.97 -51.71 -15.39
CA ALA A 466 6.83 -51.56 -16.83
C ALA A 466 8.16 -51.28 -17.55
N LEU A 467 9.14 -50.70 -16.85
CA LEU A 467 10.42 -50.24 -17.39
C LEU A 467 11.58 -50.77 -16.55
N PRO A 468 11.98 -52.06 -16.74
CA PRO A 468 13.27 -52.54 -16.22
C PRO A 468 14.44 -51.66 -16.71
N ARG A 469 15.59 -51.73 -16.00
CA ARG A 469 16.75 -50.86 -16.28
C ARG A 469 17.17 -50.88 -17.73
N GLU A 470 17.25 -52.08 -18.33
CA GLU A 470 17.68 -52.31 -19.72
C GLU A 470 16.69 -51.66 -20.69
N ARG A 471 15.40 -51.83 -20.47
CA ARG A 471 14.35 -51.24 -21.31
C ARG A 471 14.33 -49.72 -21.24
N LEU A 472 14.49 -49.11 -20.05
CA LEU A 472 14.59 -47.69 -19.90
C LEU A 472 15.86 -47.13 -20.55
N ALA A 473 16.99 -47.86 -20.44
CA ALA A 473 18.26 -47.49 -21.08
C ALA A 473 18.14 -47.51 -22.61
N ASP A 474 17.43 -48.49 -23.18
CA ASP A 474 17.21 -48.58 -24.63
C ASP A 474 16.32 -47.44 -25.14
N LEU A 475 15.16 -47.25 -24.54
CA LEU A 475 14.25 -46.18 -24.91
C LEU A 475 14.89 -44.78 -24.80
N TYR A 476 15.59 -44.54 -23.71
CA TYR A 476 16.21 -43.25 -23.45
C TYR A 476 17.54 -43.06 -24.16
N GLY A 477 18.39 -44.10 -24.24
CA GLY A 477 19.72 -44.06 -24.80
C GLY A 477 19.77 -44.30 -26.30
N ARG A 478 19.28 -45.47 -26.76
CA ARG A 478 19.33 -45.91 -28.17
C ARG A 478 18.22 -45.29 -29.02
N GLU A 479 16.98 -45.40 -28.60
CA GLU A 479 15.82 -44.85 -29.32
C GLU A 479 15.70 -43.33 -29.16
N ARG A 480 16.51 -42.70 -28.28
CA ARG A 480 16.56 -41.25 -28.01
C ARG A 480 15.22 -40.62 -27.62
N MET A 481 14.28 -41.40 -27.13
CA MET A 481 12.98 -40.86 -26.67
C MET A 481 13.17 -39.84 -25.53
N SER A 482 12.27 -38.85 -25.45
CA SER A 482 12.27 -37.93 -24.32
C SER A 482 11.67 -38.60 -23.07
N LEU A 483 12.10 -38.17 -21.87
CA LEU A 483 11.49 -38.66 -20.62
C LEU A 483 9.97 -38.41 -20.58
N ARG A 484 9.46 -37.43 -21.34
CA ARG A 484 8.04 -37.14 -21.44
C ARG A 484 7.32 -38.18 -22.29
N ASP A 485 7.91 -38.55 -23.40
CA ASP A 485 7.33 -39.55 -24.30
C ASP A 485 7.34 -40.95 -23.63
N ILE A 486 8.45 -41.29 -22.96
CA ILE A 486 8.54 -42.54 -22.17
C ILE A 486 7.51 -42.53 -21.04
N ALA A 487 7.30 -41.39 -20.37
CA ALA A 487 6.30 -41.25 -19.32
C ALA A 487 4.88 -41.48 -19.84
N ALA A 488 4.59 -41.01 -21.06
CA ALA A 488 3.31 -41.19 -21.72
C ALA A 488 3.04 -42.67 -22.07
N THR A 489 4.06 -43.46 -22.43
CA THR A 489 3.88 -44.89 -22.76
C THR A 489 3.43 -45.75 -21.58
N VAL A 490 3.78 -45.35 -20.35
CA VAL A 490 3.45 -46.04 -19.11
C VAL A 490 2.44 -45.28 -18.24
N ASP A 491 1.90 -44.19 -18.75
CA ASP A 491 0.92 -43.35 -18.08
C ASP A 491 1.37 -42.96 -16.65
N VAL A 492 2.52 -42.32 -16.58
CA VAL A 492 3.11 -41.76 -15.35
C VAL A 492 3.68 -40.35 -15.61
N SER A 493 4.06 -39.63 -14.56
CA SER A 493 4.67 -38.30 -14.75
C SER A 493 6.11 -38.40 -15.27
N ARG A 494 6.56 -37.40 -16.07
CA ARG A 494 7.96 -37.23 -16.47
C ARG A 494 8.92 -37.31 -15.26
N GLN A 495 8.48 -36.74 -14.13
CA GLN A 495 9.26 -36.71 -12.87
C GLN A 495 9.49 -38.13 -12.32
N THR A 496 8.48 -39.01 -12.43
CA THR A 496 8.56 -40.41 -12.03
C THR A 496 9.64 -41.14 -12.85
N ILE A 497 9.65 -40.97 -14.18
CA ILE A 497 10.68 -41.57 -15.06
C ILE A 497 12.05 -40.97 -14.78
N ALA A 498 12.17 -39.66 -14.54
CA ALA A 498 13.44 -39.05 -14.18
C ALA A 498 13.99 -39.55 -12.84
N SER A 499 13.13 -39.87 -11.87
CA SER A 499 13.52 -40.50 -10.61
C SER A 499 13.97 -41.93 -10.82
N LEU A 500 13.23 -42.71 -11.61
CA LEU A 500 13.55 -44.09 -11.94
C LEU A 500 14.88 -44.19 -12.69
N ALA A 501 15.14 -43.31 -13.64
CA ALA A 501 16.41 -43.25 -14.38
C ALA A 501 17.62 -42.95 -13.46
N ARG A 502 17.43 -42.03 -12.49
CA ARG A 502 18.47 -41.74 -11.47
C ARG A 502 18.74 -42.93 -10.56
N ASP A 503 17.70 -43.63 -10.13
CA ASP A 503 17.84 -44.82 -9.28
C ASP A 503 18.52 -46.00 -10.03
N TYR A 504 18.36 -46.06 -11.34
CA TYR A 504 19.05 -46.98 -12.21
C TYR A 504 20.50 -46.53 -12.60
N GLY A 505 20.92 -45.34 -12.15
CA GLY A 505 22.25 -44.79 -12.48
C GLY A 505 22.37 -44.35 -13.93
N LEU A 506 21.26 -44.12 -14.64
CA LEU A 506 21.30 -43.67 -16.04
C LEU A 506 21.62 -42.17 -16.10
N PRO A 507 22.62 -41.74 -16.89
CA PRO A 507 22.96 -40.33 -17.03
C PRO A 507 21.78 -39.61 -17.75
N LEU A 508 21.19 -38.63 -17.06
CA LEU A 508 20.16 -37.80 -17.66
C LEU A 508 20.81 -36.77 -18.59
N ARG A 509 20.25 -36.66 -19.80
CA ARG A 509 20.65 -35.59 -20.74
C ARG A 509 20.37 -34.25 -20.08
N GLU A 510 21.30 -33.31 -20.22
CA GLU A 510 21.03 -31.93 -19.78
C GLU A 510 19.77 -31.42 -20.39
N SER A 511 18.89 -30.80 -19.57
CA SER A 511 17.63 -30.25 -20.03
C SER A 511 17.87 -29.03 -20.90
N GLY A 512 17.92 -29.25 -22.22
CA GLY A 512 17.97 -28.23 -23.25
C GLY A 512 17.63 -28.87 -24.58
N ARG A 513 16.63 -28.32 -25.32
CA ARG A 513 16.56 -28.54 -26.75
C ARG A 513 17.89 -28.06 -27.31
N PRO A 514 18.61 -28.86 -28.15
CA PRO A 514 19.75 -28.31 -28.88
C PRO A 514 19.22 -27.07 -29.63
N ALA A 515 19.88 -25.93 -29.40
CA ALA A 515 19.51 -24.71 -30.08
C ALA A 515 19.58 -24.99 -31.59
N ARG A 516 18.47 -24.87 -32.28
CA ARG A 516 18.40 -25.00 -33.74
C ARG A 516 19.29 -23.98 -34.46
N THR A 517 19.70 -22.93 -33.76
CA THR A 517 20.57 -21.88 -34.26
C THR A 517 21.53 -21.51 -33.14
N THR A 518 22.83 -21.69 -33.41
CA THR A 518 23.90 -21.18 -32.56
C THR A 518 24.13 -19.71 -32.90
N ILE A 519 24.16 -18.85 -31.91
CA ILE A 519 24.51 -17.43 -32.08
C ILE A 519 26.00 -17.26 -31.79
N ASP A 520 26.69 -16.70 -32.75
CA ASP A 520 28.11 -16.36 -32.62
C ASP A 520 28.29 -15.22 -31.58
N ARG A 521 29.31 -15.37 -30.73
CA ARG A 521 29.58 -14.43 -29.64
C ARG A 521 29.95 -13.04 -30.17
N ASP A 522 30.83 -13.01 -31.17
CA ASP A 522 31.42 -11.75 -31.65
C ASP A 522 30.39 -11.00 -32.50
N TRP A 523 29.56 -11.72 -33.25
CA TRP A 523 28.42 -11.15 -33.94
C TRP A 523 27.42 -10.51 -32.94
N LEU A 524 27.05 -11.23 -31.86
CA LEU A 524 26.12 -10.72 -30.87
C LEU A 524 26.71 -9.53 -30.10
N TYR A 525 27.98 -9.61 -29.74
CA TYR A 525 28.71 -8.52 -29.09
C TYR A 525 28.73 -7.28 -29.98
N ASN A 526 29.03 -7.41 -31.25
CA ASN A 526 29.04 -6.31 -32.22
C ASN A 526 27.65 -5.68 -32.36
N GLN A 527 26.58 -6.47 -32.52
CA GLN A 527 25.21 -5.94 -32.64
C GLN A 527 24.75 -5.27 -31.35
N TYR A 528 25.00 -5.88 -30.18
CA TYR A 528 24.44 -5.42 -28.92
C TYR A 528 25.29 -4.35 -28.21
N VAL A 529 26.63 -4.53 -28.17
CA VAL A 529 27.55 -3.63 -27.46
C VAL A 529 28.07 -2.53 -28.37
N THR A 530 28.64 -2.88 -29.52
CA THR A 530 29.28 -1.92 -30.43
C THR A 530 28.26 -1.06 -31.15
N LYS A 531 27.27 -1.69 -31.81
CA LYS A 531 26.19 -1.00 -32.54
C LYS A 531 25.04 -0.58 -31.65
N ARG A 532 25.05 -0.90 -30.35
CA ARG A 532 24.05 -0.54 -29.32
C ARG A 532 22.61 -0.84 -29.70
N ARG A 533 22.36 -1.82 -30.55
CA ARG A 533 21.01 -2.20 -31.00
C ARG A 533 20.18 -2.75 -29.84
N ALA A 534 18.86 -2.66 -29.92
CA ALA A 534 17.95 -3.24 -28.94
C ALA A 534 17.91 -4.77 -29.07
N LEU A 535 17.87 -5.47 -27.94
CA LEU A 535 17.86 -6.94 -27.93
C LEU A 535 16.66 -7.55 -28.69
N PRO A 536 15.44 -6.95 -28.66
CA PRO A 536 14.31 -7.42 -29.48
C PRO A 536 14.59 -7.37 -30.99
N ASP A 537 15.25 -6.32 -31.47
CA ASP A 537 15.56 -6.15 -32.90
C ASP A 537 16.60 -7.18 -33.36
N ILE A 538 17.62 -7.41 -32.54
CA ILE A 538 18.66 -8.44 -32.79
C ILE A 538 18.03 -9.84 -32.78
N ALA A 539 17.07 -10.09 -31.86
CA ALA A 539 16.36 -11.36 -31.79
C ALA A 539 15.49 -11.59 -33.00
N LYS A 540 14.81 -10.55 -33.51
CA LYS A 540 13.99 -10.59 -34.71
C LYS A 540 14.84 -10.93 -35.94
N ASP A 541 16.00 -10.27 -36.12
CA ASP A 541 16.92 -10.55 -37.22
C ASP A 541 17.47 -11.99 -37.18
N ALA A 542 17.68 -12.52 -35.99
CA ALA A 542 18.16 -13.89 -35.77
C ALA A 542 17.01 -14.94 -35.79
N GLY A 543 15.78 -14.55 -36.07
CA GLY A 543 14.62 -15.44 -36.12
C GLY A 543 14.28 -16.13 -34.80
N MET A 544 14.54 -15.48 -33.66
CA MET A 544 14.31 -16.06 -32.34
C MET A 544 13.61 -15.08 -31.38
N SER A 545 13.13 -15.61 -30.23
CA SER A 545 12.54 -14.76 -29.21
C SER A 545 13.59 -13.92 -28.45
N THR A 546 13.21 -12.74 -27.98
CA THR A 546 14.05 -11.86 -27.15
C THR A 546 14.59 -12.57 -25.89
N ALA A 547 13.77 -13.45 -25.28
CA ALA A 547 14.17 -14.25 -24.12
C ALA A 547 15.29 -15.25 -24.47
N ASN A 548 15.25 -15.83 -25.68
CA ASN A 548 16.28 -16.74 -26.15
C ASN A 548 17.58 -15.99 -26.49
N MET A 549 17.48 -14.82 -27.11
CA MET A 549 18.64 -13.96 -27.37
C MET A 549 19.31 -13.48 -26.05
N ALA A 550 18.52 -13.17 -25.02
CA ALA A 550 19.04 -12.83 -23.69
C ALA A 550 19.80 -14.00 -23.04
N ARG A 551 19.34 -15.24 -23.20
CA ARG A 551 20.07 -16.44 -22.75
C ARG A 551 21.42 -16.60 -23.47
N TRP A 552 21.44 -16.33 -24.78
CA TRP A 552 22.69 -16.34 -25.55
C TRP A 552 23.65 -15.25 -25.09
N ALA A 553 23.17 -14.03 -24.84
CA ALA A 553 24.01 -12.96 -24.30
C ALA A 553 24.60 -13.35 -22.93
N LYS A 554 23.79 -13.95 -22.04
CA LYS A 554 24.25 -14.46 -20.75
C LYS A 554 25.27 -15.62 -20.92
N LYS A 555 25.02 -16.57 -21.83
CA LYS A 555 25.93 -17.69 -22.11
C LYS A 555 27.28 -17.20 -22.62
N HIS A 556 27.32 -16.13 -23.39
CA HIS A 556 28.53 -15.52 -23.92
C HIS A 556 29.13 -14.47 -22.98
N SER A 557 28.61 -14.33 -21.75
CA SER A 557 29.10 -13.36 -20.74
C SER A 557 29.06 -11.90 -21.26
N ILE A 558 28.09 -11.56 -22.12
CA ILE A 558 27.90 -10.20 -22.62
C ILE A 558 27.10 -9.42 -21.57
N PRO A 559 27.64 -8.29 -21.05
CA PRO A 559 26.96 -7.50 -20.02
C PRO A 559 25.64 -6.94 -20.54
N MET A 560 24.53 -7.27 -19.85
CA MET A 560 23.19 -6.81 -20.22
C MET A 560 22.93 -5.40 -19.68
N ARG A 561 22.33 -4.55 -20.53
CA ARG A 561 21.87 -3.23 -20.12
C ARG A 561 20.72 -3.36 -19.11
N VAL A 562 20.66 -2.48 -18.11
CA VAL A 562 19.60 -2.44 -17.12
C VAL A 562 18.24 -2.21 -17.80
N ARG A 563 17.20 -2.83 -17.28
CA ARG A 563 15.82 -2.71 -17.79
C ARG A 563 15.39 -1.24 -17.82
N GLY A 564 14.98 -0.72 -18.99
CA GLY A 564 14.73 0.72 -19.20
C GLY A 564 15.94 1.54 -19.64
N GLY A 565 17.09 0.91 -19.89
CA GLY A 565 18.27 1.57 -20.47
C GLY A 565 18.01 2.09 -21.89
N LYS A 566 18.71 3.17 -22.25
CA LYS A 566 18.61 3.89 -23.54
C LYS A 566 18.68 2.92 -24.72
N SER A 567 17.63 2.84 -25.54
CA SER A 567 17.72 2.16 -26.83
C SER A 567 18.46 3.08 -27.81
N HIS A 568 19.17 2.48 -28.76
CA HIS A 568 19.93 3.26 -29.76
C HIS A 568 19.01 4.17 -30.58
N SER A 569 17.83 3.67 -30.98
CA SER A 569 16.85 4.45 -31.73
C SER A 569 16.28 5.65 -30.94
N SER A 570 15.96 5.48 -29.66
CA SER A 570 15.49 6.59 -28.83
C SER A 570 16.59 7.60 -28.49
N THR A 571 17.84 7.15 -28.42
CA THR A 571 18.99 8.04 -28.20
C THR A 571 19.30 8.84 -29.47
N LEU A 572 19.34 8.20 -30.62
CA LEU A 572 19.54 8.89 -31.91
C LEU A 572 18.39 9.87 -32.22
N ALA A 573 17.16 9.50 -31.92
CA ALA A 573 16.02 10.41 -32.10
C ALA A 573 16.15 11.64 -31.17
N ALA A 574 16.56 11.46 -29.91
CA ALA A 574 16.79 12.56 -28.99
C ALA A 574 17.98 13.43 -29.42
N GLU A 575 19.07 12.83 -29.86
CA GLU A 575 20.25 13.53 -30.38
C GLU A 575 19.93 14.32 -31.66
N SER A 576 19.16 13.75 -32.59
CA SER A 576 18.70 14.43 -33.80
C SER A 576 17.82 15.64 -33.50
N ILE A 577 16.86 15.49 -32.57
CA ILE A 577 16.01 16.59 -32.11
C ILE A 577 16.84 17.67 -31.41
N ALA A 578 17.81 17.28 -30.57
CA ALA A 578 18.69 18.21 -29.89
C ALA A 578 19.60 18.98 -30.85
N ALA A 579 20.14 18.31 -31.88
CA ALA A 579 20.99 18.94 -32.89
C ALA A 579 20.27 20.03 -33.71
N ALA A 580 18.98 19.82 -33.98
CA ALA A 580 18.14 20.80 -34.70
C ALA A 580 17.56 21.90 -33.82
N ALA A 581 17.73 21.80 -32.49
CA ALA A 581 17.12 22.74 -31.54
C ALA A 581 18.01 23.97 -31.25
N PRO A 582 17.40 25.10 -30.86
CA PRO A 582 18.12 26.27 -30.37
C PRO A 582 19.06 25.90 -29.22
N GLU A 583 20.22 26.57 -29.17
CA GLU A 583 21.29 26.27 -28.21
C GLU A 583 20.82 26.29 -26.75
N LEU A 584 19.97 27.26 -26.43
CA LEU A 584 19.40 27.46 -25.10
C LEU A 584 18.72 26.24 -24.49
N ILE A 585 18.00 25.43 -25.30
CA ILE A 585 17.23 24.28 -24.83
C ILE A 585 17.84 22.95 -25.22
N ARG A 586 18.95 22.97 -25.97
CA ARG A 586 19.64 21.76 -26.48
C ARG A 586 20.04 20.79 -25.38
N PRO A 587 20.64 21.20 -24.23
CA PRO A 587 21.02 20.28 -23.17
C PRO A 587 19.83 19.50 -22.60
N ALA A 588 18.68 20.15 -22.43
CA ALA A 588 17.46 19.53 -21.91
C ALA A 588 16.79 18.56 -22.92
N LEU A 589 17.11 18.68 -24.21
CA LEU A 589 16.61 17.83 -25.28
C LEU A 589 17.49 16.60 -25.54
N ALA A 590 18.75 16.64 -25.19
CA ALA A 590 19.69 15.52 -25.38
C ALA A 590 19.30 14.24 -24.60
N GLY A 591 18.41 14.34 -23.62
CA GLY A 591 17.90 13.24 -22.82
C GLY A 591 16.55 12.70 -23.32
N ILE A 592 16.30 11.39 -23.08
CA ILE A 592 15.01 10.76 -23.39
C ILE A 592 13.88 11.52 -22.68
N GLY A 593 12.81 11.87 -23.43
CA GLY A 593 11.66 12.61 -22.91
C GLY A 593 11.91 14.11 -22.69
N GLY A 594 13.03 14.66 -23.15
CA GLY A 594 13.36 16.08 -23.01
C GLY A 594 12.32 17.00 -23.64
N ARG A 595 11.88 16.68 -24.86
CA ARG A 595 10.81 17.40 -25.56
C ARG A 595 9.52 17.47 -24.74
N GLU A 596 9.10 16.35 -24.20
CA GLU A 596 7.86 16.25 -23.42
C GLU A 596 7.96 17.04 -22.11
N ARG A 597 9.10 16.94 -21.41
CA ARG A 597 9.36 17.70 -20.19
C ARG A 597 9.32 19.22 -20.44
N LEU A 598 9.98 19.71 -21.47
CA LEU A 598 9.97 21.12 -21.85
C LEU A 598 8.57 21.60 -22.25
N THR A 599 7.81 20.79 -22.97
CA THR A 599 6.42 21.08 -23.31
C THR A 599 5.56 21.21 -22.06
N ARG A 600 5.67 20.26 -21.13
CA ARG A 600 4.95 20.31 -19.84
C ARG A 600 5.36 21.51 -18.99
N PHE A 601 6.65 21.82 -18.92
CA PHE A 601 7.13 23.01 -18.23
C PHE A 601 6.52 24.29 -18.82
N SER A 602 6.57 24.46 -20.14
CA SER A 602 5.98 25.62 -20.81
C SER A 602 4.46 25.74 -20.60
N ALA A 603 3.76 24.61 -20.50
CA ALA A 603 2.33 24.59 -20.20
C ALA A 603 2.05 24.90 -18.73
N ALA A 604 2.86 24.35 -17.81
CA ALA A 604 2.73 24.57 -16.37
C ALA A 604 2.85 26.05 -15.97
N MET A 605 3.68 26.81 -16.67
CA MET A 605 3.88 28.24 -16.39
C MET A 605 2.69 29.16 -16.78
N ARG A 606 1.56 28.60 -17.18
CA ARG A 606 0.29 29.33 -17.36
C ARG A 606 -0.57 29.37 -16.10
N TYR A 607 -0.24 28.57 -15.09
CA TYR A 607 -1.00 28.42 -13.85
C TYR A 607 -0.33 29.18 -12.71
N ARG A 608 -1.08 29.49 -11.68
CA ARG A 608 -0.59 30.26 -10.52
C ARG A 608 0.24 29.42 -9.56
N THR A 609 -0.05 28.12 -9.48
CA THR A 609 0.66 27.17 -8.62
C THR A 609 1.04 25.91 -9.38
N LEU A 610 2.04 25.17 -8.88
CA LEU A 610 2.40 23.86 -9.44
C LEU A 610 1.31 22.81 -9.25
N THR A 611 0.50 22.96 -8.22
CA THR A 611 -0.64 22.07 -7.97
C THR A 611 -1.68 22.21 -9.07
N ASP A 612 -2.12 23.45 -9.35
CA ASP A 612 -3.10 23.73 -10.41
C ASP A 612 -2.57 23.29 -11.79
N ALA A 613 -1.26 23.47 -12.01
CA ALA A 613 -0.62 23.03 -13.25
C ALA A 613 -0.61 21.51 -13.38
N ALA A 614 -0.31 20.79 -12.32
CA ALA A 614 -0.26 19.34 -12.28
C ALA A 614 -1.65 18.73 -12.52
N ASP A 615 -2.66 19.24 -11.84
CA ASP A 615 -4.06 18.83 -11.99
C ASP A 615 -4.55 19.03 -13.43
N SER A 616 -4.26 20.20 -14.01
CA SER A 616 -4.65 20.51 -15.39
C SER A 616 -3.91 19.66 -16.43
N LEU A 617 -2.67 19.25 -16.14
CA LEU A 617 -1.87 18.40 -17.02
C LEU A 617 -2.12 16.90 -16.81
N GLY A 618 -2.96 16.53 -15.85
CA GLY A 618 -3.29 15.15 -15.52
C GLY A 618 -2.09 14.35 -15.00
N ILE A 619 -1.16 15.01 -14.29
CA ILE A 619 0.04 14.38 -13.72
C ILE A 619 0.19 14.74 -12.25
N ASP A 620 0.86 13.87 -11.48
CA ASP A 620 1.16 14.14 -10.08
C ASP A 620 2.12 15.34 -9.92
N GLN A 621 1.86 16.19 -8.91
CA GLN A 621 2.67 17.41 -8.64
C GLN A 621 4.14 17.09 -8.41
N VAL A 622 4.44 15.98 -7.71
CA VAL A 622 5.84 15.55 -7.44
C VAL A 622 6.53 15.17 -8.76
N THR A 623 5.79 14.50 -9.65
CA THR A 623 6.28 14.14 -10.98
C THR A 623 6.58 15.40 -11.81
N LEU A 624 5.68 16.39 -11.82
CA LEU A 624 5.91 17.67 -12.50
C LEU A 624 7.14 18.38 -11.92
N GLN A 625 7.23 18.46 -10.60
CA GLN A 625 8.37 19.09 -9.92
C GLN A 625 9.70 18.40 -10.26
N ASN A 626 9.74 17.06 -10.26
CA ASN A 626 10.94 16.32 -10.62
C ASN A 626 11.34 16.52 -12.08
N GLN A 627 10.36 16.65 -12.98
CA GLN A 627 10.61 16.97 -14.39
C GLN A 627 11.22 18.36 -14.54
N ILE A 628 10.71 19.36 -13.81
CA ILE A 628 11.24 20.72 -13.83
C ILE A 628 12.65 20.79 -13.22
N ASN A 629 12.86 20.17 -12.06
CA ASN A 629 14.18 20.10 -11.42
C ASN A 629 15.21 19.47 -12.37
N ARG A 630 14.81 18.48 -13.14
CA ARG A 630 15.67 17.85 -14.14
C ARG A 630 16.01 18.79 -15.28
N ILE A 631 15.04 19.58 -15.80
CA ILE A 631 15.30 20.59 -16.82
C ILE A 631 16.27 21.64 -16.27
N GLU A 632 16.05 22.14 -15.05
CA GLU A 632 16.94 23.11 -14.40
C GLU A 632 18.37 22.57 -14.24
N SER A 633 18.51 21.28 -13.86
CA SER A 633 19.81 20.63 -13.76
C SER A 633 20.48 20.45 -15.13
N GLU A 634 19.72 20.12 -16.18
CA GLU A 634 20.23 19.93 -17.55
C GLU A 634 20.61 21.27 -18.20
N LEU A 635 19.96 22.37 -17.82
CA LEU A 635 20.26 23.73 -18.31
C LEU A 635 21.21 24.53 -17.40
N GLY A 636 21.45 24.06 -16.17
CA GLY A 636 22.34 24.69 -15.20
C GLY A 636 21.81 26.00 -14.58
N THR A 637 20.51 26.28 -14.71
CA THR A 637 19.90 27.52 -14.21
C THR A 637 18.51 27.27 -13.62
N LYS A 638 18.09 28.18 -12.70
CA LYS A 638 16.73 28.18 -12.15
C LYS A 638 15.76 28.84 -13.12
N LEU A 639 14.65 28.13 -13.41
CA LEU A 639 13.70 28.59 -14.43
C LEU A 639 12.47 29.28 -13.86
N PHE A 640 12.15 29.04 -12.58
CA PHE A 640 11.01 29.68 -11.94
C PHE A 640 11.20 29.84 -10.43
N ILE A 641 10.49 30.82 -9.89
CA ILE A 641 10.36 31.06 -8.45
C ILE A 641 9.04 30.48 -8.00
N ARG A 642 9.07 29.68 -6.96
CA ARG A 642 7.88 29.02 -6.39
C ARG A 642 6.89 30.02 -5.84
N ALA A 643 5.62 29.67 -5.84
CA ALA A 643 4.59 30.43 -5.15
C ALA A 643 4.89 30.46 -3.64
N GLU A 644 4.99 31.65 -3.06
CA GLU A 644 5.17 31.86 -1.62
C GLU A 644 4.17 32.91 -1.12
N ARG A 645 3.56 32.66 0.06
CA ARG A 645 2.73 33.60 0.83
C ARG A 645 1.93 34.62 -0.02
N CYS A 646 0.99 34.15 -0.80
CA CYS A 646 0.12 34.98 -1.66
C CYS A 646 0.75 35.51 -2.97
N GLN A 647 1.99 35.19 -3.28
CA GLN A 647 2.56 35.46 -4.60
C GLN A 647 2.46 34.20 -5.48
N PRO A 648 1.93 34.34 -6.72
CA PRO A 648 1.92 33.22 -7.66
C PRO A 648 3.35 32.85 -8.08
N MET A 649 3.52 31.61 -8.55
CA MET A 649 4.80 31.26 -9.17
C MET A 649 5.08 32.15 -10.39
N ARG A 650 6.33 32.47 -10.56
CA ARG A 650 6.78 33.33 -11.66
C ARG A 650 8.05 32.80 -12.31
N LEU A 651 8.19 33.05 -13.59
CA LEU A 651 9.40 32.71 -14.33
C LEU A 651 10.56 33.59 -13.88
N THR A 652 11.76 33.04 -13.89
CA THR A 652 13.01 33.82 -13.95
C THR A 652 13.19 34.35 -15.38
N ASP A 653 14.15 35.25 -15.59
CA ASP A 653 14.47 35.77 -16.94
C ASP A 653 14.89 34.61 -17.87
N ASP A 654 15.72 33.69 -17.38
CA ASP A 654 16.10 32.49 -18.11
C ASP A 654 14.89 31.57 -18.38
N GLY A 655 14.02 31.42 -17.39
CA GLY A 655 12.78 30.65 -17.55
C GLY A 655 11.84 31.23 -18.60
N ALA A 656 11.73 32.56 -18.66
CA ALA A 656 10.94 33.26 -19.66
C ALA A 656 11.51 33.05 -21.09
N GLN A 657 12.84 33.10 -21.24
CA GLN A 657 13.51 32.82 -22.50
C GLN A 657 13.32 31.35 -22.94
N VAL A 658 13.47 30.40 -22.01
CA VAL A 658 13.21 28.96 -22.28
C VAL A 658 11.78 28.75 -22.73
N VAL A 659 10.79 29.31 -22.02
CA VAL A 659 9.36 29.16 -22.38
C VAL A 659 9.06 29.78 -23.74
N ALA A 660 9.62 30.98 -24.02
CA ALA A 660 9.47 31.63 -25.32
C ALA A 660 10.05 30.77 -26.46
N THR A 661 11.24 30.21 -26.23
CA THR A 661 11.94 29.36 -27.20
C THR A 661 11.14 28.06 -27.44
N VAL A 662 10.65 27.39 -26.39
CA VAL A 662 9.81 26.18 -26.50
C VAL A 662 8.54 26.49 -27.30
N ARG A 663 7.84 27.57 -27.01
CA ARG A 663 6.64 27.99 -27.74
C ARG A 663 6.91 28.30 -29.21
N ALA A 664 8.07 28.92 -29.52
CA ALA A 664 8.49 29.16 -30.89
C ALA A 664 8.75 27.84 -31.65
N CYS A 665 9.39 26.88 -31.01
CA CYS A 665 9.61 25.54 -31.56
C CYS A 665 8.27 24.80 -31.79
N GLN A 666 7.35 24.85 -30.85
CA GLN A 666 6.02 24.26 -30.98
C GLN A 666 5.23 24.82 -32.16
N ARG A 667 5.29 26.10 -32.42
CA ARG A 667 4.66 26.74 -33.60
C ARG A 667 5.26 26.32 -34.92
N ARG A 668 6.51 25.83 -34.93
CA ARG A 668 7.21 25.31 -36.11
C ARG A 668 7.05 23.79 -36.32
N GLY A 669 6.13 23.13 -35.56
CA GLY A 669 5.85 21.72 -35.69
C GLY A 669 6.76 20.82 -34.88
N TRP A 670 7.43 21.32 -33.90
CA TRP A 670 8.31 20.58 -32.97
C TRP A 670 7.60 19.63 -32.06
#